data_4c581f8b137bb01fdeccb0241f30c412
#
_entry.id   4c581f8b137bb01fdeccb0241f30c412
#
_cell.length_a   1.000
_cell.length_b   1.000
_cell.length_c   1.000
_cell.angle_alpha   90.00
_cell.angle_beta   90.00
_cell.angle_gamma   90.00
#
_symmetry.space_group_name_H-M   'P 1'
#
loop_
_entity.id
_entity.type
_entity.pdbx_description
1 polymer ?
#
loop_
_entity_poly.entity_id
_entity_poly.type
_entity_poly.pdbx_seq_one_letter_code
_entity_poly.pdbx_strand_id
1 'polypeptide(L)'
;MDANLRVRVAGELSRRLPDGVRAISSSFPACSADPQAALYDFSGMKSIIVGTAGHIDHGKTALVKALTGIDADRLEEEKRRGITIDLGFAHMDLPAPNGETLRLGFVDVPGHERFVRNMLAGVGGIDLVLLVIAADEAIKPQTREHFDILQLLGVQRGITVLTKSDAVDAETLGVVRLEVEDFLRGTFLDNPESIVAVSSLTGAGLEELKRAMVTAAAEVQPRDSHALARLPVDRVFTMKGFGTVVTGTLVAGTIRREEELEVLPSGRRVRVRGVQVHGQTAEAALAGQRTALNLAGISTEELSRGMTLVSPATFEATQRADARLRLLSSAPHPLKDRARVHFHSHTMETVSEIVLYAAKQLDPTSAKNARVGHPTISSGSQQLLPGGEAFARLKLPEPALLLPGDRFIIRQFSPVTTIGGGVVLDAAPVPRMRAERSFLKILASGDAGAILQARIARRQHEGVLISRLVAETGWTKNTIEMNLTPAVKSGAVLRSGELLLHSPALEALKLRIVSTTADFHKKNALVSGISKEELRAQVDASPEVFEAVAGMLVRDKKIETAGELVRLAGHGVVMKDEEAESKKQIEAAFAMAGLKVPALQDVLAGLKVDKVRAQKIVTLLLRDKALIKVSDELVFHRSALEELRRQMAAYKVKSAKIDVAKFKELTGVTRKYAIPLLEYLDRERVTRRVGDAREIL
;
A
#
# COMPACT_ATOMS: atom_id res chain seq x y z
N MET A 1 5.85 41.38 19.88
CA MET A 1 5.61 42.47 18.92
C MET A 1 4.33 42.17 18.19
N ASP A 2 3.41 43.07 18.34
CA ASP A 2 1.96 42.91 18.28
C ASP A 2 1.37 42.52 16.91
N ALA A 3 0.36 41.66 16.94
CA ALA A 3 -0.44 41.27 15.78
C ALA A 3 -1.14 42.47 15.09
N ASN A 4 -1.34 43.57 15.79
CA ASN A 4 -1.94 44.81 15.27
C ASN A 4 -1.01 45.61 14.35
N LEU A 5 0.29 45.36 14.33
CA LEU A 5 1.22 46.06 13.45
C LEU A 5 1.22 45.42 12.03
N ARG A 6 0.90 44.12 11.93
CA ARG A 6 0.84 43.39 10.65
C ARG A 6 -0.40 43.80 9.80
N VAL A 7 -1.51 44.09 10.42
CA VAL A 7 -2.75 44.49 9.73
C VAL A 7 -2.66 45.93 9.15
N ARG A 8 -1.89 46.81 9.78
CA ARG A 8 -1.71 48.21 9.26
C ARG A 8 -0.78 48.26 8.05
N VAL A 9 0.24 47.43 7.97
CA VAL A 9 1.15 47.41 6.82
C VAL A 9 0.50 46.77 5.58
N ALA A 10 -0.39 45.78 5.76
CA ALA A 10 -1.16 45.20 4.66
C ALA A 10 -2.20 46.14 4.07
N GLY A 11 -2.77 47.05 4.86
CA GLY A 11 -3.78 48.00 4.42
C GLY A 11 -3.26 49.21 3.61
N GLU A 12 -1.99 49.59 3.75
CA GLU A 12 -1.38 50.69 3.00
C GLU A 12 -0.76 50.27 1.66
N LEU A 13 -0.39 48.99 1.50
CA LEU A 13 0.16 48.44 0.24
C LEU A 13 -0.95 48.15 -0.81
N SER A 14 -2.19 47.97 -0.39
CA SER A 14 -3.31 47.68 -1.30
C SER A 14 -3.84 48.90 -2.07
N ARG A 15 -3.35 50.14 -1.76
CA ARG A 15 -3.83 51.38 -2.37
C ARG A 15 -2.92 51.98 -3.47
N ARG A 16 -1.89 51.26 -3.92
CA ARG A 16 -0.95 51.78 -4.95
C ARG A 16 -0.63 50.81 -6.09
N LEU A 17 -1.54 49.97 -6.50
CA LEU A 17 -1.37 49.21 -7.73
C LEU A 17 -2.30 49.80 -8.81
N PRO A 18 -1.77 50.21 -9.99
CA PRO A 18 -2.59 50.66 -11.10
C PRO A 18 -3.28 49.45 -11.76
N ASP A 19 -4.54 49.67 -12.18
CA ASP A 19 -5.30 48.72 -12.99
C ASP A 19 -4.54 48.34 -14.27
N GLY A 20 -4.27 47.07 -14.46
CA GLY A 20 -3.65 46.53 -15.66
C GLY A 20 -2.45 45.64 -15.40
N VAL A 21 -2.67 44.45 -14.82
CA VAL A 21 -1.60 43.40 -14.79
C VAL A 21 -1.45 42.86 -16.21
N ARG A 22 -0.47 43.37 -16.93
CA ARG A 22 -0.03 42.78 -18.22
C ARG A 22 0.63 41.45 -17.93
N ALA A 23 0.19 40.42 -18.66
CA ALA A 23 0.84 39.13 -18.71
C ALA A 23 2.34 39.30 -19.03
N ILE A 24 3.19 38.90 -18.11
CA ILE A 24 4.64 38.87 -18.33
C ILE A 24 4.97 37.53 -18.99
N SER A 25 5.45 37.63 -20.22
CA SER A 25 6.00 36.49 -20.98
C SER A 25 7.18 35.91 -20.22
N SER A 26 7.21 34.59 -20.00
CA SER A 26 8.39 34.00 -19.41
C SER A 26 8.59 32.54 -19.76
N SER A 27 9.73 32.24 -20.20
CA SER A 27 10.76 31.43 -19.49
C SER A 27 10.60 31.58 -17.97
N PHE A 28 10.64 30.47 -17.19
CA PHE A 28 10.67 30.56 -15.72
C PHE A 28 11.62 31.70 -15.35
N PRO A 29 11.16 32.77 -14.70
CA PRO A 29 12.06 33.83 -14.32
C PRO A 29 13.14 33.22 -13.46
N ALA A 30 14.41 33.55 -13.74
CA ALA A 30 15.48 33.24 -12.84
C ALA A 30 15.01 33.69 -11.46
N CYS A 31 14.91 32.76 -10.52
CA CYS A 31 14.45 33.02 -9.17
C CYS A 31 15.33 34.13 -8.62
N SER A 32 14.83 35.36 -8.63
CA SER A 32 15.53 36.45 -7.97
C SER A 32 15.54 36.08 -6.49
N ALA A 33 16.70 36.05 -5.89
CA ALA A 33 16.89 35.85 -4.46
C ALA A 33 16.43 37.07 -3.68
N ASP A 34 15.15 37.46 -3.87
CA ASP A 34 14.52 38.50 -3.08
C ASP A 34 13.80 37.82 -1.90
N PRO A 35 14.31 37.98 -0.66
CA PRO A 35 13.68 37.38 0.53
C PRO A 35 12.28 37.96 0.81
N GLN A 36 11.82 38.94 0.02
CA GLN A 36 10.52 39.59 0.17
C GLN A 36 9.51 39.26 -0.94
N ALA A 37 9.77 38.26 -1.80
CA ALA A 37 8.75 37.79 -2.74
C ALA A 37 7.49 37.39 -1.95
N ALA A 38 6.39 38.08 -2.14
CA ALA A 38 5.13 37.79 -1.50
C ALA A 38 4.71 36.34 -1.86
N LEU A 39 4.49 35.52 -0.86
CA LEU A 39 4.03 34.14 -1.04
C LEU A 39 2.58 34.18 -1.55
N TYR A 40 2.35 33.49 -2.65
CA TYR A 40 1.00 33.40 -3.22
C TYR A 40 0.16 32.43 -2.41
N ASP A 41 -1.01 32.89 -1.94
CA ASP A 41 -2.02 32.04 -1.29
C ASP A 41 -3.03 31.56 -2.34
N PHE A 42 -3.05 30.26 -2.58
CA PHE A 42 -3.98 29.61 -3.47
C PHE A 42 -5.23 29.05 -2.75
N SER A 43 -5.40 29.33 -1.45
CA SER A 43 -6.59 28.94 -0.70
C SER A 43 -7.81 29.70 -1.24
N GLY A 44 -8.86 28.97 -1.58
CA GLY A 44 -10.08 29.56 -2.18
C GLY A 44 -10.10 29.63 -3.70
N MET A 45 -9.09 29.08 -4.39
CA MET A 45 -9.08 28.96 -5.85
C MET A 45 -9.32 27.50 -6.26
N LYS A 46 -10.28 27.28 -7.14
CA LYS A 46 -10.48 25.95 -7.76
C LYS A 46 -9.47 25.77 -8.90
N SER A 47 -8.54 24.84 -8.77
CA SER A 47 -7.53 24.51 -9.79
C SER A 47 -8.02 23.35 -10.66
N ILE A 48 -7.92 23.49 -11.97
CA ILE A 48 -8.36 22.51 -12.98
C ILE A 48 -7.28 22.36 -14.03
N ILE A 49 -6.92 21.14 -14.37
CA ILE A 49 -5.98 20.84 -15.46
C ILE A 49 -6.74 20.65 -16.75
N VAL A 50 -6.46 21.49 -17.72
CA VAL A 50 -7.02 21.44 -19.08
C VAL A 50 -5.98 20.86 -20.02
N GLY A 51 -6.26 19.72 -20.64
CA GLY A 51 -5.39 19.12 -21.64
C GLY A 51 -5.85 19.44 -23.06
N THR A 52 -4.92 19.70 -23.98
CA THR A 52 -5.24 19.72 -25.40
C THR A 52 -5.13 18.30 -25.98
N ALA A 53 -5.91 17.99 -27.02
CA ALA A 53 -5.79 16.74 -27.78
C ALA A 53 -6.16 17.01 -29.24
N GLY A 54 -5.60 16.26 -30.18
CA GLY A 54 -5.88 16.44 -31.61
C GLY A 54 -4.63 16.28 -32.46
N HIS A 55 -4.83 16.33 -33.77
CA HIS A 55 -3.77 16.10 -34.77
C HIS A 55 -2.66 17.18 -34.70
N ILE A 56 -1.48 16.86 -35.29
CA ILE A 56 -0.44 17.88 -35.58
C ILE A 56 -1.05 18.96 -36.48
N ASP A 57 -0.59 20.18 -36.35
CA ASP A 57 -1.02 21.35 -37.15
C ASP A 57 -2.51 21.76 -37.02
N HIS A 58 -3.29 21.10 -36.15
CA HIS A 58 -4.64 21.52 -35.81
C HIS A 58 -4.70 22.77 -34.90
N GLY A 59 -3.56 23.40 -34.62
CA GLY A 59 -3.51 24.69 -33.92
C GLY A 59 -3.64 24.62 -32.40
N LYS A 60 -3.32 23.48 -31.75
CA LYS A 60 -3.39 23.33 -30.28
C LYS A 60 -2.58 24.40 -29.54
N THR A 61 -1.28 24.52 -29.84
CA THR A 61 -0.39 25.50 -29.21
C THR A 61 -0.80 26.95 -29.51
N ALA A 62 -1.23 27.21 -30.75
CA ALA A 62 -1.76 28.52 -31.14
C ALA A 62 -3.04 28.88 -30.36
N LEU A 63 -3.93 27.92 -30.12
CA LEU A 63 -5.13 28.07 -29.31
C LEU A 63 -4.79 28.39 -27.85
N VAL A 64 -3.88 27.61 -27.24
CA VAL A 64 -3.42 27.86 -25.87
C VAL A 64 -2.81 29.25 -25.73
N LYS A 65 -1.97 29.66 -26.71
CA LYS A 65 -1.38 30.99 -26.74
C LYS A 65 -2.43 32.09 -26.90
N ALA A 66 -3.42 31.89 -27.75
CA ALA A 66 -4.52 32.88 -27.94
C ALA A 66 -5.38 33.03 -26.69
N LEU A 67 -5.62 31.95 -25.95
CA LEU A 67 -6.40 31.96 -24.71
C LEU A 67 -5.65 32.61 -23.53
N THR A 68 -4.36 32.24 -23.37
CA THR A 68 -3.59 32.53 -22.14
C THR A 68 -2.58 33.68 -22.31
N GLY A 69 -2.20 34.02 -23.54
CA GLY A 69 -1.08 34.91 -23.84
C GLY A 69 0.30 34.27 -23.63
N ILE A 70 0.36 33.03 -23.16
CA ILE A 70 1.61 32.31 -22.85
C ILE A 70 1.95 31.39 -24.02
N ASP A 71 3.17 31.47 -24.50
CA ASP A 71 3.71 30.54 -25.50
C ASP A 71 4.13 29.23 -24.81
N ALA A 72 3.41 28.14 -25.09
CA ALA A 72 3.64 26.85 -24.48
C ALA A 72 4.89 26.15 -25.02
N ASP A 73 5.34 26.46 -26.26
CA ASP A 73 6.54 25.92 -26.88
C ASP A 73 7.79 26.59 -26.30
N ARG A 74 8.67 25.79 -25.69
CA ARG A 74 9.86 26.28 -24.98
C ARG A 74 11.15 25.98 -25.71
N LEU A 75 11.19 24.83 -26.41
CA LEU A 75 12.40 24.38 -27.07
C LEU A 75 12.63 25.24 -28.35
N GLU A 76 13.87 25.65 -28.59
CA GLU A 76 14.24 26.35 -29.85
C GLU A 76 13.88 25.49 -31.06
N GLU A 77 13.96 24.16 -30.91
CA GLU A 77 13.64 23.23 -31.97
C GLU A 77 12.12 23.20 -32.26
N GLU A 78 11.26 23.32 -31.24
CA GLU A 78 9.80 23.45 -31.38
C GLU A 78 9.47 24.72 -32.19
N LYS A 79 10.06 25.84 -31.80
CA LYS A 79 9.84 27.14 -32.48
C LYS A 79 10.37 27.14 -33.93
N ARG A 80 11.48 26.46 -34.16
CA ARG A 80 12.06 26.36 -35.52
C ARG A 80 11.26 25.45 -36.43
N ARG A 81 10.72 24.35 -35.90
CA ARG A 81 9.95 23.36 -36.66
C ARG A 81 8.46 23.64 -36.71
N GLY A 82 7.94 24.51 -35.82
CA GLY A 82 6.52 24.79 -35.68
C GLY A 82 5.71 23.63 -35.10
N ILE A 83 6.36 22.67 -34.40
CA ILE A 83 5.71 21.49 -33.84
C ILE A 83 6.10 21.34 -32.39
N THR A 84 5.12 21.03 -31.54
CA THR A 84 5.34 20.71 -30.11
C THR A 84 5.97 19.30 -29.98
N ILE A 85 7.10 19.20 -29.31
CA ILE A 85 7.87 17.96 -29.11
C ILE A 85 7.66 17.42 -27.69
N ASP A 86 7.70 18.30 -26.68
CA ASP A 86 7.49 17.96 -25.27
C ASP A 86 6.22 18.65 -24.76
N LEU A 87 5.84 18.37 -23.51
CA LEU A 87 4.66 19.00 -22.90
C LEU A 87 4.85 20.51 -22.77
N GLY A 88 3.91 21.28 -23.29
CA GLY A 88 3.81 22.70 -23.07
C GLY A 88 2.93 23.02 -21.83
N PHE A 89 3.21 24.12 -21.14
CA PHE A 89 2.42 24.51 -19.97
C PHE A 89 2.10 26.00 -20.01
N ALA A 90 0.82 26.30 -19.79
CA ALA A 90 0.31 27.65 -19.64
C ALA A 90 -0.75 27.67 -18.53
N HIS A 91 -1.20 28.85 -18.13
CA HIS A 91 -2.30 28.99 -17.18
C HIS A 91 -3.08 30.28 -17.41
N MET A 92 -4.31 30.27 -16.97
CA MET A 92 -5.15 31.49 -16.93
C MET A 92 -6.14 31.41 -15.78
N ASP A 93 -6.58 32.58 -15.32
CA ASP A 93 -7.62 32.71 -14.29
C ASP A 93 -8.89 33.21 -14.93
N LEU A 94 -10.01 32.55 -14.62
CA LEU A 94 -11.35 32.98 -15.07
C LEU A 94 -12.27 33.12 -13.86
N PRO A 95 -13.18 34.14 -13.86
CA PRO A 95 -14.18 34.25 -12.83
C PRO A 95 -15.24 33.14 -12.98
N ALA A 96 -15.55 32.44 -11.89
CA ALA A 96 -16.68 31.53 -11.84
C ALA A 96 -18.00 32.26 -11.54
N PRO A 97 -19.16 31.71 -11.92
CA PRO A 97 -20.45 32.31 -11.65
C PRO A 97 -20.77 32.53 -10.16
N ASN A 98 -20.15 31.73 -9.28
CA ASN A 98 -20.28 31.80 -7.82
C ASN A 98 -19.34 32.83 -7.17
N GLY A 99 -18.60 33.62 -7.96
CA GLY A 99 -17.63 34.60 -7.48
C GLY A 99 -16.26 34.06 -7.09
N GLU A 100 -16.05 32.73 -7.17
CA GLU A 100 -14.73 32.12 -7.00
C GLU A 100 -13.85 32.36 -8.24
N THR A 101 -12.55 32.23 -8.07
CA THR A 101 -11.60 32.23 -9.19
C THR A 101 -11.27 30.78 -9.61
N LEU A 102 -11.50 30.50 -10.88
CA LEU A 102 -11.07 29.25 -11.51
C LEU A 102 -9.67 29.44 -12.09
N ARG A 103 -8.70 28.68 -11.60
CA ARG A 103 -7.37 28.61 -12.22
C ARG A 103 -7.29 27.41 -13.15
N LEU A 104 -7.17 27.68 -14.43
CA LEU A 104 -7.02 26.68 -15.48
C LEU A 104 -5.54 26.53 -15.81
N GLY A 105 -4.96 25.36 -15.47
CA GLY A 105 -3.61 24.99 -15.87
C GLY A 105 -3.67 24.19 -17.16
N PHE A 106 -3.09 24.71 -18.24
CA PHE A 106 -3.06 24.04 -19.54
C PHE A 106 -1.87 23.10 -19.64
N VAL A 107 -2.14 21.91 -20.16
CA VAL A 107 -1.14 20.94 -20.59
C VAL A 107 -1.28 20.80 -22.10
N ASP A 108 -0.42 21.47 -22.84
CA ASP A 108 -0.39 21.37 -24.29
C ASP A 108 0.41 20.13 -24.70
N VAL A 109 -0.25 19.23 -25.39
CA VAL A 109 0.33 17.93 -25.72
C VAL A 109 0.79 17.90 -27.19
N PRO A 110 1.93 17.23 -27.48
CA PRO A 110 2.39 17.05 -28.84
C PRO A 110 1.36 16.26 -29.68
N GLY A 111 1.12 16.73 -30.91
CA GLY A 111 0.17 16.10 -31.83
C GLY A 111 0.74 14.97 -32.67
N HIS A 112 2.05 14.83 -32.78
CA HIS A 112 2.70 13.88 -33.68
C HIS A 112 2.82 12.48 -33.04
N GLU A 113 2.53 11.42 -33.81
CA GLU A 113 2.56 10.02 -33.36
C GLU A 113 3.86 9.59 -32.63
N ARG A 114 5.01 10.14 -33.03
CA ARG A 114 6.32 9.88 -32.41
C ARG A 114 6.40 10.40 -30.98
N PHE A 115 5.57 11.40 -30.62
CA PHE A 115 5.58 12.05 -29.31
C PHE A 115 4.40 11.68 -28.41
N VAL A 116 3.57 10.71 -28.81
CA VAL A 116 2.45 10.19 -27.99
C VAL A 116 2.94 9.74 -26.60
N ARG A 117 4.16 9.23 -26.51
CA ARG A 117 4.84 8.93 -25.24
C ARG A 117 4.95 10.16 -24.31
N ASN A 118 5.27 11.32 -24.85
CA ASN A 118 5.34 12.56 -24.08
C ASN A 118 3.92 13.04 -23.71
N MET A 119 2.98 12.92 -24.65
CA MET A 119 1.57 13.16 -24.39
C MET A 119 1.07 12.35 -23.19
N LEU A 120 1.29 11.03 -23.17
CA LEU A 120 0.80 10.13 -22.12
C LEU A 120 1.27 10.54 -20.72
N ALA A 121 2.45 11.11 -20.60
CA ALA A 121 2.95 11.59 -19.31
C ALA A 121 2.23 12.85 -18.79
N GLY A 122 1.63 13.65 -19.68
CA GLY A 122 0.86 14.83 -19.30
C GLY A 122 -0.61 14.55 -19.05
N VAL A 123 -1.17 13.58 -19.77
CA VAL A 123 -2.63 13.34 -19.82
C VAL A 123 -3.15 12.66 -18.55
N GLY A 124 -2.34 11.94 -17.79
CA GLY A 124 -2.76 11.25 -16.56
C GLY A 124 -3.30 12.18 -15.44
N GLY A 125 -3.20 13.48 -15.62
CA GLY A 125 -3.67 14.46 -14.66
C GLY A 125 -4.71 15.45 -15.22
N ILE A 126 -5.32 15.18 -16.37
CA ILE A 126 -6.29 16.09 -17.02
C ILE A 126 -7.67 15.91 -16.40
N ASP A 127 -8.32 17.04 -16.09
CA ASP A 127 -9.68 17.11 -15.56
C ASP A 127 -10.69 17.49 -16.66
N LEU A 128 -10.25 18.32 -17.62
CA LEU A 128 -11.04 18.83 -18.74
C LEU A 128 -10.20 18.76 -20.02
N VAL A 129 -10.76 18.31 -21.13
CA VAL A 129 -10.03 18.25 -22.40
C VAL A 129 -10.57 19.26 -23.40
N LEU A 130 -9.68 19.88 -24.17
CA LEU A 130 -9.97 20.54 -25.43
C LEU A 130 -9.59 19.61 -26.58
N LEU A 131 -10.60 18.98 -27.22
CA LEU A 131 -10.38 18.17 -28.44
C LEU A 131 -10.34 19.12 -29.63
N VAL A 132 -9.15 19.36 -30.14
CA VAL A 132 -8.87 20.36 -31.18
C VAL A 132 -8.88 19.72 -32.57
N ILE A 133 -9.74 20.19 -33.42
CA ILE A 133 -9.92 19.75 -34.81
C ILE A 133 -9.86 20.98 -35.70
N ALA A 134 -9.04 20.97 -36.72
CA ALA A 134 -8.97 22.06 -37.68
C ALA A 134 -10.11 21.95 -38.70
N ALA A 135 -10.83 23.07 -38.93
CA ALA A 135 -11.98 23.11 -39.82
C ALA A 135 -11.61 22.85 -41.28
N ASP A 136 -10.37 23.12 -41.69
CA ASP A 136 -9.85 22.90 -43.04
C ASP A 136 -9.42 21.43 -43.29
N GLU A 137 -9.27 20.62 -42.23
CA GLU A 137 -8.75 19.26 -42.35
C GLU A 137 -9.65 18.15 -41.80
N ALA A 138 -10.65 18.51 -40.98
CA ALA A 138 -11.56 17.60 -40.29
C ALA A 138 -10.86 16.52 -39.42
N ILE A 139 -11.49 15.35 -39.26
CA ILE A 139 -11.01 14.30 -38.33
C ILE A 139 -9.87 13.50 -38.96
N LYS A 140 -8.72 13.48 -38.32
CA LYS A 140 -7.53 12.73 -38.73
C LYS A 140 -7.29 11.48 -37.87
N PRO A 141 -6.47 10.52 -38.33
CA PRO A 141 -6.19 9.30 -37.57
C PRO A 141 -5.61 9.57 -36.15
N GLN A 142 -4.76 10.57 -35.98
CA GLN A 142 -4.20 10.93 -34.68
C GLN A 142 -5.25 11.57 -33.76
N THR A 143 -6.25 12.27 -34.31
CA THR A 143 -7.39 12.76 -33.52
C THR A 143 -8.14 11.59 -32.89
N ARG A 144 -8.34 10.49 -33.65
CA ARG A 144 -8.97 9.27 -33.15
C ARG A 144 -8.11 8.57 -32.09
N GLU A 145 -6.79 8.43 -32.29
CA GLU A 145 -5.90 7.83 -31.29
C GLU A 145 -5.89 8.66 -29.99
N HIS A 146 -5.82 9.99 -30.09
CA HIS A 146 -5.87 10.87 -28.91
C HIS A 146 -7.21 10.74 -28.18
N PHE A 147 -8.29 10.64 -28.90
CA PHE A 147 -9.62 10.46 -28.35
C PHE A 147 -9.75 9.09 -27.63
N ASP A 148 -9.27 8.01 -28.24
CA ASP A 148 -9.22 6.68 -27.62
C ASP A 148 -8.42 6.70 -26.30
N ILE A 149 -7.27 7.39 -26.28
CA ILE A 149 -6.45 7.58 -25.08
C ILE A 149 -7.25 8.30 -23.99
N LEU A 150 -7.95 9.39 -24.31
CA LEU A 150 -8.77 10.13 -23.36
C LEU A 150 -9.89 9.28 -22.74
N GLN A 151 -10.55 8.47 -23.56
CA GLN A 151 -11.57 7.52 -23.08
C GLN A 151 -10.97 6.47 -22.13
N LEU A 152 -9.84 5.87 -22.50
CA LEU A 152 -9.14 4.87 -21.66
C LEU A 152 -8.67 5.47 -20.33
N LEU A 153 -8.22 6.71 -20.35
CA LEU A 153 -7.84 7.46 -19.14
C LEU A 153 -9.04 7.99 -18.35
N GLY A 154 -10.27 7.81 -18.90
CA GLY A 154 -11.53 8.14 -18.23
C GLY A 154 -11.74 9.63 -18.02
N VAL A 155 -11.25 10.46 -18.92
CA VAL A 155 -11.66 11.85 -18.98
C VAL A 155 -13.15 11.89 -19.29
N GLN A 156 -13.90 12.65 -18.50
CA GLN A 156 -15.37 12.68 -18.60
C GLN A 156 -15.92 14.05 -18.99
N ARG A 157 -15.07 15.07 -19.07
CA ARG A 157 -15.44 16.44 -19.40
C ARG A 157 -14.55 16.97 -20.50
N GLY A 158 -15.13 17.66 -21.43
CA GLY A 158 -14.36 18.28 -22.52
C GLY A 158 -15.19 19.19 -23.39
N ILE A 159 -14.48 19.89 -24.25
CA ILE A 159 -15.03 20.78 -25.27
C ILE A 159 -14.35 20.41 -26.57
N THR A 160 -15.11 20.32 -27.64
CA THR A 160 -14.56 20.14 -28.98
C THR A 160 -14.38 21.50 -29.61
N VAL A 161 -13.17 21.79 -30.08
CA VAL A 161 -12.80 23.10 -30.61
C VAL A 161 -12.49 22.95 -32.09
N LEU A 162 -13.32 23.55 -32.95
CA LEU A 162 -13.07 23.65 -34.37
C LEU A 162 -12.20 24.91 -34.65
N THR A 163 -10.88 24.68 -34.80
CA THR A 163 -9.92 25.77 -35.07
C THR A 163 -9.87 26.14 -36.53
N LYS A 164 -9.13 27.23 -36.85
CA LYS A 164 -9.00 27.77 -38.20
C LYS A 164 -10.35 28.06 -38.86
N SER A 165 -11.35 28.50 -38.08
CA SER A 165 -12.67 28.84 -38.60
C SER A 165 -12.66 29.99 -39.60
N ASP A 166 -11.60 30.78 -39.63
CA ASP A 166 -11.32 31.84 -40.60
C ASP A 166 -10.81 31.32 -41.97
N ALA A 167 -10.35 30.08 -42.04
CA ALA A 167 -9.80 29.46 -43.26
C ALA A 167 -10.86 28.76 -44.11
N VAL A 168 -12.09 28.64 -43.65
CA VAL A 168 -13.19 27.95 -44.34
C VAL A 168 -14.46 28.82 -44.41
N ASP A 169 -15.34 28.55 -45.36
CA ASP A 169 -16.66 29.16 -45.43
C ASP A 169 -17.64 28.51 -44.46
N ALA A 170 -18.80 29.14 -44.27
CA ALA A 170 -19.82 28.65 -43.34
C ALA A 170 -20.42 27.30 -43.71
N GLU A 171 -20.48 26.96 -45.01
CA GLU A 171 -20.99 25.67 -45.48
C GLU A 171 -20.00 24.54 -45.12
N THR A 172 -18.71 24.70 -45.42
CA THR A 172 -17.64 23.77 -45.05
C THR A 172 -17.56 23.57 -43.54
N LEU A 173 -17.63 24.66 -42.75
CA LEU A 173 -17.65 24.58 -41.30
C LEU A 173 -18.86 23.76 -40.78
N GLY A 174 -20.05 23.94 -41.40
CA GLY A 174 -21.24 23.16 -41.10
C GLY A 174 -21.08 21.67 -41.38
N VAL A 175 -20.46 21.31 -42.51
CA VAL A 175 -20.18 19.89 -42.86
C VAL A 175 -19.19 19.25 -41.87
N VAL A 176 -18.10 19.93 -41.55
CA VAL A 176 -17.11 19.43 -40.58
C VAL A 176 -17.74 19.27 -39.19
N ARG A 177 -18.62 20.21 -38.78
CA ARG A 177 -19.35 20.10 -37.53
C ARG A 177 -20.20 18.84 -37.46
N LEU A 178 -20.94 18.53 -38.51
CA LEU A 178 -21.77 17.32 -38.60
C LEU A 178 -20.92 16.03 -38.55
N GLU A 179 -19.78 16.00 -39.25
CA GLU A 179 -18.84 14.87 -39.17
C GLU A 179 -18.33 14.66 -37.73
N VAL A 180 -18.01 15.73 -37.04
CA VAL A 180 -17.53 15.71 -35.64
C VAL A 180 -18.66 15.25 -34.70
N GLU A 181 -19.88 15.74 -34.89
CA GLU A 181 -21.04 15.30 -34.11
C GLU A 181 -21.32 13.79 -34.27
N ASP A 182 -21.21 13.28 -35.51
CA ASP A 182 -21.36 11.84 -35.77
C ASP A 182 -20.22 11.01 -35.11
N PHE A 183 -18.99 11.49 -35.20
CA PHE A 183 -17.84 10.84 -34.55
C PHE A 183 -17.96 10.78 -33.02
N LEU A 184 -18.48 11.82 -32.40
CA LEU A 184 -18.59 11.94 -30.95
C LEU A 184 -19.86 11.28 -30.37
N ARG A 185 -20.78 10.82 -31.22
CA ARG A 185 -22.06 10.26 -30.80
C ARG A 185 -21.92 9.10 -29.81
N GLY A 186 -22.63 9.19 -28.68
CA GLY A 186 -22.58 8.19 -27.61
C GLY A 186 -21.30 8.23 -26.74
N THR A 187 -20.50 9.28 -26.88
CA THR A 187 -19.28 9.48 -26.09
C THR A 187 -19.47 10.56 -25.00
N PHE A 188 -18.45 10.79 -24.17
CA PHE A 188 -18.48 11.85 -23.17
C PHE A 188 -18.45 13.29 -23.77
N LEU A 189 -18.17 13.43 -25.06
CA LEU A 189 -18.22 14.68 -25.83
C LEU A 189 -19.47 14.79 -26.71
N ASP A 190 -20.42 13.88 -26.59
CA ASP A 190 -21.69 13.91 -27.34
C ASP A 190 -22.61 15.03 -26.80
N ASN A 191 -22.20 16.26 -27.05
CA ASN A 191 -22.98 17.46 -26.77
C ASN A 191 -22.70 18.54 -27.85
N PRO A 192 -23.63 18.77 -28.78
CA PRO A 192 -23.45 19.74 -29.84
C PRO A 192 -23.17 21.17 -29.33
N GLU A 193 -23.68 21.55 -28.14
CA GLU A 193 -23.42 22.85 -27.53
C GLU A 193 -21.97 23.00 -27.03
N SER A 194 -21.27 21.90 -26.86
CA SER A 194 -19.84 21.85 -26.48
C SER A 194 -18.90 21.88 -27.68
N ILE A 195 -19.41 22.10 -28.92
CA ILE A 195 -18.58 22.24 -30.13
C ILE A 195 -18.50 23.74 -30.46
N VAL A 196 -17.31 24.33 -30.25
CA VAL A 196 -17.07 25.74 -30.40
C VAL A 196 -16.12 26.01 -31.58
N ALA A 197 -16.53 26.81 -32.52
CA ALA A 197 -15.68 27.26 -33.64
C ALA A 197 -14.85 28.46 -33.24
N VAL A 198 -13.52 28.41 -33.46
CA VAL A 198 -12.60 29.47 -33.08
C VAL A 198 -11.58 29.81 -34.19
N SER A 199 -11.12 31.01 -34.20
CA SER A 199 -9.91 31.40 -34.92
C SER A 199 -8.90 31.99 -33.92
N SER A 200 -7.78 31.31 -33.76
CA SER A 200 -6.65 31.82 -32.96
C SER A 200 -5.99 33.06 -33.60
N LEU A 201 -6.19 33.26 -34.90
CA LEU A 201 -5.63 34.39 -35.66
C LEU A 201 -6.47 35.68 -35.48
N THR A 202 -7.81 35.57 -35.63
CA THR A 202 -8.71 36.71 -35.56
C THR A 202 -9.30 36.95 -34.17
N GLY A 203 -9.22 35.96 -33.28
CA GLY A 203 -9.84 35.99 -31.96
C GLY A 203 -11.32 35.59 -31.95
N ALA A 204 -11.90 35.29 -33.11
CA ALA A 204 -13.31 34.88 -33.18
C ALA A 204 -13.57 33.61 -32.38
N GLY A 205 -14.68 33.56 -31.64
CA GLY A 205 -15.11 32.40 -30.83
C GLY A 205 -14.35 32.19 -29.49
N LEU A 206 -13.26 32.92 -29.23
CA LEU A 206 -12.45 32.71 -27.99
C LEU A 206 -13.25 33.02 -26.72
N GLU A 207 -14.08 34.05 -26.70
CA GLU A 207 -14.91 34.39 -25.54
C GLU A 207 -16.03 33.37 -25.32
N GLU A 208 -16.55 32.77 -26.39
CA GLU A 208 -17.50 31.64 -26.29
C GLU A 208 -16.81 30.40 -25.71
N LEU A 209 -15.61 30.09 -26.18
CA LEU A 209 -14.80 28.99 -25.64
C LEU A 209 -14.49 29.20 -24.16
N LYS A 210 -14.12 30.42 -23.73
CA LYS A 210 -13.90 30.71 -22.30
C LYS A 210 -15.15 30.48 -21.47
N ARG A 211 -16.33 30.88 -21.95
CA ARG A 211 -17.60 30.59 -21.26
C ARG A 211 -17.90 29.09 -21.18
N ALA A 212 -17.69 28.37 -22.26
CA ALA A 212 -17.85 26.92 -22.29
C ALA A 212 -16.89 26.22 -21.30
N MET A 213 -15.62 26.69 -21.22
CA MET A 213 -14.66 26.18 -20.24
C MET A 213 -15.08 26.43 -18.80
N VAL A 214 -15.60 27.62 -18.47
CA VAL A 214 -16.13 27.93 -17.13
C VAL A 214 -17.28 27.00 -16.77
N THR A 215 -18.22 26.77 -17.70
CA THR A 215 -19.36 25.85 -17.50
C THR A 215 -18.87 24.40 -17.25
N ALA A 216 -18.00 23.90 -18.12
CA ALA A 216 -17.47 22.54 -17.98
C ALA A 216 -16.61 22.37 -16.71
N ALA A 217 -15.82 23.39 -16.35
CA ALA A 217 -14.99 23.42 -15.15
C ALA A 217 -15.81 23.46 -13.86
N ALA A 218 -16.99 24.05 -13.87
CA ALA A 218 -17.88 24.05 -12.70
C ALA A 218 -18.31 22.64 -12.30
N GLU A 219 -18.48 21.74 -13.26
CA GLU A 219 -18.89 20.34 -13.05
C GLU A 219 -17.74 19.41 -12.65
N VAL A 220 -16.49 19.83 -12.78
CA VAL A 220 -15.33 19.05 -12.37
C VAL A 220 -15.27 18.96 -10.84
N GLN A 221 -15.21 17.76 -10.30
CA GLN A 221 -15.02 17.59 -8.86
C GLN A 221 -13.58 17.97 -8.48
N PRO A 222 -13.40 18.78 -7.41
CA PRO A 222 -12.06 19.10 -6.95
C PRO A 222 -11.34 17.85 -6.48
N ARG A 223 -10.03 17.80 -6.73
CA ARG A 223 -9.19 16.71 -6.24
C ARG A 223 -9.03 16.82 -4.73
N ASP A 224 -8.90 15.67 -4.09
CA ASP A 224 -8.78 15.59 -2.63
C ASP A 224 -7.41 16.09 -2.15
N SER A 225 -7.38 17.31 -1.63
CA SER A 225 -6.20 17.93 -1.01
C SER A 225 -5.89 17.39 0.39
N HIS A 226 -6.81 16.63 1.02
CA HIS A 226 -6.61 15.98 2.31
C HIS A 226 -6.14 14.53 2.17
N ALA A 227 -6.11 14.00 0.95
CA ALA A 227 -5.54 12.70 0.68
C ALA A 227 -4.02 12.66 0.94
N LEU A 228 -3.43 11.50 0.86
CA LEU A 228 -1.98 11.31 0.94
C LEU A 228 -1.30 11.92 -0.28
N ALA A 229 -0.26 12.72 -0.06
CA ALA A 229 0.42 13.44 -1.12
C ALA A 229 1.03 12.49 -2.16
N ARG A 230 0.81 12.82 -3.46
CA ARG A 230 1.32 12.04 -4.59
C ARG A 230 1.63 12.94 -5.78
N LEU A 231 2.92 13.10 -6.09
CA LEU A 231 3.41 13.88 -7.21
C LEU A 231 4.22 12.99 -8.17
N PRO A 232 3.64 12.50 -9.28
CA PRO A 232 4.39 11.85 -10.35
C PRO A 232 5.36 12.86 -11.01
N VAL A 233 6.63 12.50 -11.08
CA VAL A 233 7.69 13.36 -11.64
C VAL A 233 7.68 13.25 -13.15
N ASP A 234 7.55 14.37 -13.85
CA ASP A 234 7.66 14.45 -15.31
C ASP A 234 8.97 15.04 -15.79
N ARG A 235 9.61 15.91 -15.01
CA ARG A 235 10.93 16.48 -15.33
C ARG A 235 11.79 16.59 -14.09
N VAL A 236 13.10 16.44 -14.31
CA VAL A 236 14.15 16.64 -13.30
C VAL A 236 15.22 17.52 -13.92
N PHE A 237 15.65 18.54 -13.22
CA PHE A 237 16.73 19.41 -13.69
C PHE A 237 17.45 20.08 -12.52
N THR A 238 18.68 20.53 -12.79
CA THR A 238 19.45 21.33 -11.83
C THR A 238 19.24 22.81 -12.09
N MET A 239 18.92 23.57 -11.08
CA MET A 239 18.81 25.02 -11.16
C MET A 239 19.99 25.66 -10.43
N LYS A 240 20.75 26.51 -11.15
CA LYS A 240 21.93 27.17 -10.59
C LYS A 240 21.59 27.96 -9.32
N GLY A 241 22.25 27.65 -8.20
CA GLY A 241 21.99 28.26 -6.90
C GLY A 241 20.87 27.59 -6.08
N PHE A 242 20.02 26.75 -6.65
CA PHE A 242 18.90 26.10 -5.97
C PHE A 242 19.08 24.58 -5.82
N GLY A 243 19.88 23.95 -6.68
CA GLY A 243 20.08 22.49 -6.66
C GLY A 243 19.05 21.74 -7.50
N THR A 244 18.64 20.57 -7.02
CA THR A 244 17.75 19.65 -7.72
C THR A 244 16.30 20.13 -7.66
N VAL A 245 15.68 20.28 -8.82
CA VAL A 245 14.28 20.65 -8.99
C VAL A 245 13.54 19.57 -9.75
N VAL A 246 12.38 19.19 -9.28
CA VAL A 246 11.45 18.29 -10.00
C VAL A 246 10.17 19.02 -10.31
N THR A 247 9.52 18.62 -11.41
CA THR A 247 8.18 19.10 -11.72
C THR A 247 7.21 17.94 -11.91
N GLY A 248 5.93 18.21 -11.67
CA GLY A 248 4.85 17.26 -11.83
C GLY A 248 3.49 17.92 -11.61
N THR A 249 2.42 17.22 -11.90
CA THR A 249 1.08 17.59 -11.46
C THR A 249 0.77 16.84 -10.17
N LEU A 250 0.44 17.57 -9.09
CA LEU A 250 0.09 16.95 -7.82
C LEU A 250 -1.29 16.29 -7.96
N VAL A 251 -1.31 14.95 -8.00
CA VAL A 251 -2.53 14.19 -8.28
C VAL A 251 -3.42 14.01 -7.05
N ALA A 252 -2.85 14.07 -5.84
CA ALA A 252 -3.56 13.93 -4.57
C ALA A 252 -2.78 14.62 -3.44
N GLY A 253 -3.48 15.04 -2.40
CA GLY A 253 -2.92 15.57 -1.18
C GLY A 253 -2.41 17.00 -1.28
N THR A 254 -1.60 17.37 -0.31
CA THR A 254 -0.96 18.68 -0.18
C THR A 254 0.52 18.47 0.11
N ILE A 255 1.39 19.27 -0.52
CA ILE A 255 2.84 19.28 -0.23
C ILE A 255 3.20 20.68 0.24
N ARG A 256 3.87 20.77 1.39
CA ARG A 256 4.29 22.03 2.00
C ARG A 256 5.81 22.21 1.91
N ARG A 257 6.21 23.46 1.99
CA ARG A 257 7.63 23.82 2.18
C ARG A 257 8.12 23.22 3.50
N GLU A 258 9.38 22.77 3.51
CA GLU A 258 10.08 22.13 4.64
C GLU A 258 9.54 20.72 4.98
N GLU A 259 8.56 20.21 4.27
CA GLU A 259 8.02 18.86 4.45
C GLU A 259 9.01 17.79 3.97
N GLU A 260 9.02 16.64 4.65
CA GLU A 260 9.75 15.45 4.21
C GLU A 260 8.87 14.62 3.29
N LEU A 261 9.42 14.20 2.15
CA LEU A 261 8.78 13.30 1.20
C LEU A 261 9.64 12.06 0.95
N GLU A 262 9.04 11.04 0.39
CA GLU A 262 9.71 9.81 -0.04
C GLU A 262 9.63 9.69 -1.56
N VAL A 263 10.75 9.32 -2.19
CA VAL A 263 10.85 9.07 -3.63
C VAL A 263 10.63 7.58 -3.88
N LEU A 264 9.57 7.18 -4.56
CA LEU A 264 9.35 5.80 -4.96
C LEU A 264 9.74 5.60 -6.44
N PRO A 265 10.36 4.44 -6.78
CA PRO A 265 10.52 3.22 -5.98
C PRO A 265 11.78 3.17 -5.10
N SER A 266 12.66 4.18 -5.10
CA SER A 266 13.96 4.12 -4.40
C SER A 266 13.83 4.10 -2.87
N GLY A 267 12.72 4.55 -2.29
CA GLY A 267 12.52 4.68 -0.85
C GLY A 267 13.32 5.82 -0.21
N ARG A 268 13.96 6.67 -1.02
CA ARG A 268 14.81 7.74 -0.51
C ARG A 268 13.98 8.91 0.03
N ARG A 269 14.30 9.36 1.22
CA ARG A 269 13.67 10.53 1.84
C ARG A 269 14.36 11.80 1.39
N VAL A 270 13.55 12.81 1.11
CA VAL A 270 13.98 14.12 0.63
C VAL A 270 13.21 15.23 1.35
N ARG A 271 13.82 16.40 1.52
CA ARG A 271 13.16 17.56 2.12
C ARG A 271 12.83 18.59 1.06
N VAL A 272 11.65 19.14 1.11
CA VAL A 272 11.16 20.21 0.21
C VAL A 272 11.68 21.55 0.69
N ARG A 273 12.64 22.15 -0.02
CA ARG A 273 13.16 23.49 0.31
C ARG A 273 12.29 24.63 -0.20
N GLY A 274 11.60 24.38 -1.32
CA GLY A 274 10.75 25.38 -1.95
C GLY A 274 9.68 24.75 -2.80
N VAL A 275 8.55 25.43 -2.84
CA VAL A 275 7.38 25.05 -3.63
C VAL A 275 7.07 26.17 -4.60
N GLN A 276 6.83 25.83 -5.86
CA GLN A 276 6.29 26.75 -6.86
C GLN A 276 5.05 26.13 -7.52
N VAL A 277 4.02 26.92 -7.67
CA VAL A 277 2.77 26.55 -8.34
C VAL A 277 2.57 27.49 -9.52
N HIS A 278 2.44 26.94 -10.72
CA HIS A 278 2.34 27.72 -11.96
C HIS A 278 3.44 28.80 -12.12
N GLY A 279 4.66 28.51 -11.66
CA GLY A 279 5.81 29.42 -11.74
C GLY A 279 5.89 30.47 -10.63
N GLN A 280 4.93 30.51 -9.70
CA GLN A 280 4.92 31.42 -8.55
C GLN A 280 5.31 30.69 -7.27
N THR A 281 6.08 31.35 -6.41
CA THR A 281 6.50 30.79 -5.12
C THR A 281 5.29 30.69 -4.17
N ALA A 282 5.14 29.53 -3.53
CA ALA A 282 4.05 29.24 -2.61
C ALA A 282 4.54 28.53 -1.35
N GLU A 283 3.80 28.60 -0.24
CA GLU A 283 4.05 27.80 0.96
C GLU A 283 3.61 26.35 0.80
N ALA A 284 2.60 26.10 -0.04
CA ALA A 284 2.07 24.77 -0.29
C ALA A 284 1.59 24.63 -1.73
N ALA A 285 1.60 23.40 -2.24
CA ALA A 285 0.92 22.98 -3.44
C ALA A 285 -0.25 22.06 -3.07
N LEU A 286 -1.37 22.22 -3.76
CA LEU A 286 -2.59 21.43 -3.59
C LEU A 286 -2.81 20.47 -4.75
N ALA A 287 -3.56 19.40 -4.52
CA ALA A 287 -3.98 18.47 -5.56
C ALA A 287 -4.65 19.22 -6.74
N GLY A 288 -4.31 18.83 -7.97
CA GLY A 288 -4.76 19.50 -9.20
C GLY A 288 -3.84 20.64 -9.66
N GLN A 289 -2.74 20.93 -8.96
CA GLN A 289 -1.82 22.01 -9.33
C GLN A 289 -0.57 21.53 -10.03
N ARG A 290 -0.14 22.27 -11.04
CA ARG A 290 1.17 22.11 -11.66
C ARG A 290 2.25 22.64 -10.72
N THR A 291 3.10 21.76 -10.23
CA THR A 291 4.01 22.03 -9.11
C THR A 291 5.46 21.80 -9.50
N ALA A 292 6.34 22.70 -9.06
CA ALA A 292 7.78 22.49 -9.03
C ALA A 292 8.27 22.46 -7.59
N LEU A 293 9.07 21.45 -7.25
CA LEU A 293 9.66 21.28 -5.92
C LEU A 293 11.18 21.37 -5.99
N ASN A 294 11.75 22.22 -5.16
CA ASN A 294 13.18 22.23 -4.90
C ASN A 294 13.47 21.24 -3.77
N LEU A 295 14.32 20.24 -4.04
CA LEU A 295 14.58 19.12 -3.14
C LEU A 295 16.00 19.21 -2.54
N ALA A 296 16.09 18.89 -1.25
CA ALA A 296 17.35 18.70 -0.55
C ALA A 296 17.66 17.21 -0.38
N GLY A 297 18.94 16.88 -0.38
CA GLY A 297 19.41 15.54 -0.03
C GLY A 297 19.36 14.53 -1.18
N ILE A 298 19.15 14.99 -2.42
CA ILE A 298 19.12 14.13 -3.60
C ILE A 298 19.73 14.86 -4.82
N SER A 299 20.44 14.12 -5.64
CA SER A 299 20.99 14.61 -6.91
C SER A 299 20.04 14.35 -8.08
N THR A 300 20.30 15.00 -9.22
CA THR A 300 19.50 14.79 -10.44
C THR A 300 19.67 13.40 -11.03
N GLU A 301 20.82 12.76 -10.83
CA GLU A 301 21.12 11.41 -11.31
C GLU A 301 20.32 10.33 -10.56
N GLU A 302 19.89 10.63 -9.34
CA GLU A 302 19.09 9.73 -8.51
C GLU A 302 17.58 9.84 -8.79
N LEU A 303 17.19 10.79 -9.62
CA LEU A 303 15.80 11.05 -9.98
C LEU A 303 15.58 10.87 -11.48
N SER A 304 14.43 10.36 -11.83
CA SER A 304 14.03 10.26 -13.23
C SER A 304 12.52 10.45 -13.41
N ARG A 305 12.11 10.77 -14.63
CA ARG A 305 10.71 10.75 -15.03
C ARG A 305 10.10 9.38 -14.73
N GLY A 306 8.89 9.35 -14.20
CA GLY A 306 8.19 8.12 -13.82
C GLY A 306 8.31 7.77 -12.35
N MET A 307 9.28 8.32 -11.62
CA MET A 307 9.30 8.25 -10.16
C MET A 307 8.17 9.11 -9.57
N THR A 308 7.81 8.82 -8.32
CA THR A 308 6.73 9.55 -7.64
C THR A 308 7.19 9.99 -6.26
N LEU A 309 6.97 11.26 -5.93
CA LEU A 309 7.12 11.80 -4.58
C LEU A 309 5.83 11.57 -3.80
N VAL A 310 5.96 11.05 -2.59
CA VAL A 310 4.82 10.67 -1.74
C VAL A 310 5.07 11.04 -0.28
N SER A 311 4.00 11.03 0.52
CA SER A 311 4.12 11.10 1.98
C SER A 311 4.96 9.92 2.50
N PRO A 312 5.90 10.14 3.44
CA PRO A 312 6.85 9.10 3.87
C PRO A 312 6.16 7.90 4.52
N ALA A 313 6.69 6.69 4.26
CA ALA A 313 6.24 5.43 4.86
C ALA A 313 4.73 5.14 4.67
N THR A 314 4.13 5.63 3.59
CA THR A 314 2.69 5.42 3.31
C THR A 314 2.43 4.41 2.22
N PHE A 315 3.30 4.30 1.23
CA PHE A 315 3.08 3.47 0.05
C PHE A 315 4.23 2.49 -0.18
N GLU A 316 3.94 1.47 -0.95
CA GLU A 316 4.92 0.47 -1.37
C GLU A 316 4.95 0.38 -2.90
N ALA A 317 6.15 0.33 -3.46
CA ALA A 317 6.33 0.05 -4.89
C ALA A 317 6.07 -1.43 -5.17
N THR A 318 5.48 -1.73 -6.32
CA THR A 318 5.11 -3.09 -6.72
C THR A 318 5.64 -3.44 -8.11
N GLN A 319 5.92 -4.72 -8.32
CA GLN A 319 6.18 -5.28 -9.66
C GLN A 319 4.96 -6.02 -10.22
N ARG A 320 3.85 -6.08 -9.47
CA ARG A 320 2.65 -6.82 -9.88
C ARG A 320 1.41 -6.07 -9.46
N ALA A 321 0.48 -5.91 -10.40
CA ALA A 321 -0.84 -5.36 -10.11
C ALA A 321 -1.91 -6.17 -10.83
N ASP A 322 -3.08 -6.30 -10.22
CA ASP A 322 -4.25 -6.84 -10.87
C ASP A 322 -5.12 -5.69 -11.38
N ALA A 323 -5.61 -5.78 -12.59
CA ALA A 323 -6.29 -4.71 -13.30
C ALA A 323 -7.50 -5.21 -14.08
N ARG A 324 -8.42 -4.29 -14.37
CA ARG A 324 -9.40 -4.44 -15.43
C ARG A 324 -8.81 -3.82 -16.69
N LEU A 325 -8.67 -4.64 -17.73
CA LEU A 325 -8.09 -4.29 -19.03
C LEU A 325 -9.18 -4.27 -20.10
N ARG A 326 -9.18 -3.23 -20.90
CA ARG A 326 -10.00 -3.08 -22.11
C ARG A 326 -9.10 -3.00 -23.34
N LEU A 327 -9.37 -3.82 -24.34
CA LEU A 327 -8.73 -3.72 -25.65
C LEU A 327 -9.61 -2.86 -26.56
N LEU A 328 -9.03 -1.91 -27.27
CA LEU A 328 -9.77 -1.06 -28.21
C LEU A 328 -10.36 -1.91 -29.35
N SER A 329 -11.50 -1.50 -29.86
CA SER A 329 -12.10 -2.11 -31.07
C SER A 329 -11.25 -1.86 -32.31
N SER A 330 -10.49 -0.78 -32.31
CA SER A 330 -9.50 -0.41 -33.35
C SER A 330 -8.18 -1.19 -33.23
N ALA A 331 -7.99 -2.02 -32.20
CA ALA A 331 -6.76 -2.82 -32.05
C ALA A 331 -6.61 -3.80 -33.23
N PRO A 332 -5.43 -3.83 -33.88
CA PRO A 332 -5.25 -4.61 -35.11
C PRO A 332 -5.29 -6.13 -34.88
N HIS A 333 -4.98 -6.57 -33.65
CA HIS A 333 -4.91 -7.99 -33.31
C HIS A 333 -5.41 -8.27 -31.91
N PRO A 334 -5.92 -9.49 -31.65
CA PRO A 334 -6.22 -9.94 -30.28
C PRO A 334 -4.96 -9.93 -29.39
N LEU A 335 -5.13 -9.55 -28.15
CA LEU A 335 -4.07 -9.58 -27.14
C LEU A 335 -3.93 -11.00 -26.58
N LYS A 336 -2.80 -11.64 -26.81
CA LYS A 336 -2.50 -12.99 -26.31
C LYS A 336 -2.15 -12.96 -24.83
N ASP A 337 -2.42 -14.08 -24.13
CA ASP A 337 -1.89 -14.27 -22.76
C ASP A 337 -0.35 -14.15 -22.77
N ARG A 338 0.20 -13.54 -21.73
CA ARG A 338 1.62 -13.25 -21.57
C ARG A 338 2.23 -12.35 -22.64
N ALA A 339 1.40 -11.61 -23.37
CA ALA A 339 1.90 -10.60 -24.31
C ALA A 339 2.70 -9.53 -23.55
N ARG A 340 3.82 -9.10 -24.15
CA ARG A 340 4.58 -7.95 -23.68
C ARG A 340 4.11 -6.71 -24.44
N VAL A 341 3.93 -5.61 -23.72
CA VAL A 341 3.42 -4.35 -24.24
C VAL A 341 4.18 -3.17 -23.62
N HIS A 342 4.22 -2.03 -24.30
CA HIS A 342 4.53 -0.77 -23.63
C HIS A 342 3.39 -0.43 -22.68
N PHE A 343 3.73 -0.11 -21.44
CA PHE A 343 2.82 0.22 -20.35
C PHE A 343 3.08 1.65 -19.90
N HIS A 344 2.04 2.46 -19.87
CA HIS A 344 2.10 3.86 -19.42
C HIS A 344 1.09 4.11 -18.32
N SER A 345 1.52 4.68 -17.21
CA SER A 345 0.65 5.13 -16.12
C SER A 345 1.22 6.41 -15.50
N HIS A 346 0.43 7.47 -15.43
CA HIS A 346 0.92 8.81 -15.09
C HIS A 346 2.14 9.19 -15.94
N THR A 347 3.28 9.48 -15.29
CA THR A 347 4.53 9.86 -15.97
C THR A 347 5.44 8.65 -16.27
N MET A 348 5.08 7.47 -15.76
CA MET A 348 5.86 6.24 -15.91
C MET A 348 5.62 5.59 -17.26
N GLU A 349 6.72 5.13 -17.86
CA GLU A 349 6.73 4.25 -19.01
C GLU A 349 7.62 3.05 -18.76
N THR A 350 7.12 1.85 -19.03
CA THR A 350 7.86 0.60 -18.89
C THR A 350 7.29 -0.47 -19.81
N VAL A 351 7.86 -1.66 -19.78
CA VAL A 351 7.30 -2.85 -20.46
C VAL A 351 6.56 -3.68 -19.44
N SER A 352 5.33 -4.12 -19.75
CA SER A 352 4.59 -5.04 -18.91
C SER A 352 4.30 -6.35 -19.63
N GLU A 353 4.41 -7.49 -18.93
CA GLU A 353 3.82 -8.76 -19.34
C GLU A 353 2.38 -8.80 -18.82
N ILE A 354 1.42 -9.02 -19.72
CA ILE A 354 -0.01 -9.10 -19.42
C ILE A 354 -0.41 -10.57 -19.26
N VAL A 355 -0.79 -10.97 -18.05
CA VAL A 355 -1.30 -12.33 -17.77
C VAL A 355 -2.83 -12.27 -17.64
N LEU A 356 -3.53 -12.78 -18.64
CA LEU A 356 -4.99 -12.78 -18.65
C LEU A 356 -5.56 -13.76 -17.62
N TYR A 357 -6.61 -13.35 -16.89
CA TYR A 357 -7.38 -14.25 -16.05
C TYR A 357 -8.41 -15.02 -16.90
N ALA A 358 -8.41 -16.37 -16.81
CA ALA A 358 -9.32 -17.21 -17.58
C ALA A 358 -10.79 -16.80 -17.37
N ALA A 359 -11.52 -16.60 -18.44
CA ALA A 359 -12.98 -16.52 -18.37
C ALA A 359 -13.52 -17.92 -18.07
N LYS A 360 -14.20 -18.14 -16.93
CA LYS A 360 -15.17 -19.23 -16.86
C LYS A 360 -16.26 -18.87 -17.88
N GLN A 361 -16.56 -19.78 -18.82
CA GLN A 361 -17.74 -19.67 -19.69
C GLN A 361 -18.94 -19.29 -18.83
N LEU A 362 -19.53 -18.13 -19.12
CA LEU A 362 -20.89 -17.86 -18.69
C LEU A 362 -21.78 -18.85 -19.42
N ASP A 363 -22.60 -19.60 -18.67
CA ASP A 363 -23.58 -20.55 -19.18
C ASP A 363 -24.38 -19.92 -20.32
N PRO A 364 -24.51 -20.60 -21.47
CA PRO A 364 -25.24 -20.06 -22.63
C PRO A 364 -26.74 -19.85 -22.38
N THR A 365 -27.28 -20.24 -21.23
CA THR A 365 -28.71 -20.14 -20.91
C THR A 365 -29.16 -18.76 -20.45
N SER A 366 -28.26 -17.81 -20.15
CA SER A 366 -28.67 -16.44 -19.78
C SER A 366 -28.65 -15.43 -20.94
N ALA A 367 -28.36 -15.88 -22.18
CA ALA A 367 -28.16 -15.03 -23.35
C ALA A 367 -29.45 -14.72 -24.15
N LYS A 368 -30.65 -14.93 -23.59
CA LYS A 368 -31.90 -14.67 -24.36
C LYS A 368 -32.35 -13.22 -24.47
N ASN A 369 -31.65 -12.26 -23.77
CA ASN A 369 -32.06 -10.83 -23.80
C ASN A 369 -30.95 -9.79 -23.99
N ALA A 370 -29.77 -10.16 -24.51
CA ALA A 370 -28.74 -9.20 -24.82
C ALA A 370 -28.48 -9.05 -26.30
N ARG A 371 -29.17 -8.12 -26.93
CA ARG A 371 -28.80 -7.55 -28.23
C ARG A 371 -27.68 -6.52 -27.96
N VAL A 372 -26.48 -6.96 -27.73
CA VAL A 372 -25.17 -6.37 -28.03
C VAL A 372 -24.14 -7.42 -27.62
N GLY A 373 -23.51 -8.06 -28.59
CA GLY A 373 -22.55 -9.13 -28.35
C GLY A 373 -21.27 -8.59 -27.74
N HIS A 374 -21.02 -8.91 -26.48
CA HIS A 374 -19.67 -8.77 -25.91
C HIS A 374 -18.82 -9.93 -26.40
N PRO A 375 -17.68 -9.68 -27.08
CA PRO A 375 -16.80 -10.74 -27.55
C PRO A 375 -16.11 -11.41 -26.37
N THR A 376 -16.33 -12.71 -26.27
CA THR A 376 -15.84 -13.61 -25.24
C THR A 376 -14.44 -14.13 -25.61
N ILE A 377 -13.65 -14.52 -24.62
CA ILE A 377 -12.38 -15.22 -24.83
C ILE A 377 -12.62 -16.55 -25.51
N SER A 378 -11.96 -16.82 -26.64
CA SER A 378 -12.09 -18.09 -27.39
C SER A 378 -11.39 -19.25 -26.66
N SER A 379 -11.97 -20.43 -26.70
CA SER A 379 -11.59 -21.64 -25.96
C SER A 379 -10.38 -22.42 -26.51
N GLY A 380 -9.50 -21.79 -27.31
CA GLY A 380 -8.34 -22.49 -27.90
C GLY A 380 -6.99 -21.87 -27.56
N SER A 381 -6.91 -20.57 -27.38
CA SER A 381 -5.78 -19.82 -26.83
C SER A 381 -6.34 -18.69 -26.00
N GLN A 382 -5.82 -18.52 -24.78
CA GLN A 382 -6.27 -17.46 -23.89
C GLN A 382 -5.89 -16.11 -24.51
N GLN A 383 -6.82 -15.45 -25.17
CA GLN A 383 -6.60 -14.15 -25.83
C GLN A 383 -7.82 -13.23 -25.65
N LEU A 384 -7.56 -11.92 -25.54
CA LEU A 384 -8.59 -10.89 -25.47
C LEU A 384 -8.82 -10.32 -26.86
N LEU A 385 -10.06 -10.38 -27.33
CA LEU A 385 -10.45 -9.86 -28.65
C LEU A 385 -10.56 -8.32 -28.64
N PRO A 386 -10.36 -7.65 -29.80
CA PRO A 386 -10.62 -6.23 -29.95
C PRO A 386 -12.06 -5.87 -29.47
N GLY A 387 -12.18 -4.75 -28.74
CA GLY A 387 -13.42 -4.32 -28.10
C GLY A 387 -13.77 -5.06 -26.80
N GLY A 388 -13.00 -6.09 -26.41
CA GLY A 388 -13.27 -6.90 -25.23
C GLY A 388 -12.66 -6.33 -23.94
N GLU A 389 -13.17 -6.84 -22.80
CA GLU A 389 -12.64 -6.54 -21.47
C GLU A 389 -12.29 -7.84 -20.72
N ALA A 390 -11.23 -7.77 -19.92
CA ALA A 390 -10.79 -8.87 -19.06
C ALA A 390 -10.13 -8.36 -17.77
N PHE A 391 -10.11 -9.22 -16.75
CA PHE A 391 -9.16 -9.03 -15.67
C PHE A 391 -7.81 -9.59 -16.08
N ALA A 392 -6.75 -8.89 -15.69
CA ALA A 392 -5.38 -9.28 -16.02
C ALA A 392 -4.42 -8.94 -14.87
N ARG A 393 -3.36 -9.72 -14.76
CA ARG A 393 -2.21 -9.37 -13.93
C ARG A 393 -1.16 -8.71 -14.79
N LEU A 394 -0.77 -7.52 -14.39
CA LEU A 394 0.35 -6.76 -14.92
C LEU A 394 1.61 -7.20 -14.19
N LYS A 395 2.68 -7.50 -14.93
CA LYS A 395 4.00 -7.77 -14.35
C LYS A 395 5.00 -6.77 -14.92
N LEU A 396 5.62 -6.02 -14.05
CA LEU A 396 6.61 -5.00 -14.37
C LEU A 396 8.03 -5.54 -14.13
N PRO A 397 9.02 -5.15 -14.93
CA PRO A 397 10.42 -5.55 -14.72
C PRO A 397 11.01 -4.90 -13.48
N GLU A 398 10.67 -3.65 -13.21
CA GLU A 398 11.12 -2.84 -12.08
C GLU A 398 9.93 -2.48 -11.18
N PRO A 399 10.16 -2.31 -9.87
CA PRO A 399 9.13 -1.82 -8.97
C PRO A 399 8.66 -0.42 -9.36
N ALA A 400 7.36 -0.18 -9.25
CA ALA A 400 6.76 1.13 -9.49
C ALA A 400 5.60 1.38 -8.52
N LEU A 401 5.27 2.64 -8.27
CA LEU A 401 4.09 2.98 -7.49
C LEU A 401 2.86 2.89 -8.41
N LEU A 402 2.00 1.95 -8.08
CA LEU A 402 0.65 1.83 -8.64
C LEU A 402 -0.35 1.77 -7.48
N LEU A 403 -1.49 2.41 -7.64
CA LEU A 403 -2.58 2.36 -6.66
C LEU A 403 -3.90 1.96 -7.33
N PRO A 404 -4.84 1.38 -6.58
CA PRO A 404 -6.19 1.18 -7.07
C PRO A 404 -6.81 2.48 -7.61
N GLY A 405 -7.41 2.40 -8.79
CA GLY A 405 -7.93 3.56 -9.50
C GLY A 405 -6.97 4.18 -10.51
N ASP A 406 -5.66 3.88 -10.43
CA ASP A 406 -4.72 4.35 -11.44
C ASP A 406 -5.08 3.80 -12.81
N ARG A 407 -5.16 4.69 -13.78
CA ARG A 407 -5.42 4.33 -15.16
C ARG A 407 -4.10 4.14 -15.91
N PHE A 408 -4.16 3.26 -16.90
CA PHE A 408 -2.99 2.96 -17.71
C PHE A 408 -3.38 2.74 -19.18
N ILE A 409 -2.40 2.95 -20.03
CA ILE A 409 -2.47 2.73 -21.47
C ILE A 409 -1.49 1.61 -21.83
N ILE A 410 -1.89 0.75 -22.74
CA ILE A 410 -1.00 -0.23 -23.36
C ILE A 410 -0.83 0.03 -24.86
N ARG A 411 0.42 -0.05 -25.32
CA ARG A 411 0.77 0.13 -26.73
C ARG A 411 1.56 -1.08 -27.23
N GLN A 412 1.36 -1.47 -28.47
CA GLN A 412 2.15 -2.52 -29.10
C GLN A 412 3.53 -2.03 -29.51
N PHE A 413 4.47 -2.94 -29.79
CA PHE A 413 5.85 -2.58 -30.12
C PHE A 413 6.03 -2.14 -31.58
N SER A 414 5.30 -2.75 -32.52
CA SER A 414 5.47 -2.46 -33.94
C SER A 414 4.21 -2.75 -34.75
N PRO A 415 3.64 -1.76 -35.44
CA PRO A 415 3.90 -0.33 -35.25
C PRO A 415 3.54 0.11 -33.84
N VAL A 416 4.16 1.19 -33.35
CA VAL A 416 3.89 1.67 -31.97
C VAL A 416 2.57 2.40 -31.96
N THR A 417 1.47 1.67 -31.72
CA THR A 417 0.10 2.21 -31.66
C THR A 417 -0.57 1.85 -30.32
N THR A 418 -1.48 2.70 -29.88
CA THR A 418 -2.32 2.43 -28.71
C THR A 418 -3.30 1.31 -29.02
N ILE A 419 -3.28 0.24 -28.24
CA ILE A 419 -4.14 -0.92 -28.44
C ILE A 419 -5.18 -1.09 -27.32
N GLY A 420 -5.02 -0.43 -26.19
CA GLY A 420 -5.92 -0.55 -25.06
C GLY A 420 -5.42 0.14 -23.81
N GLY A 421 -6.08 -0.13 -22.72
CA GLY A 421 -5.74 0.41 -21.40
C GLY A 421 -6.66 -0.16 -20.34
N GLY A 422 -6.65 0.44 -19.16
CA GLY A 422 -7.49 -0.05 -18.09
C GLY A 422 -7.31 0.69 -16.77
N VAL A 423 -7.74 0.04 -15.71
CA VAL A 423 -7.65 0.57 -14.34
C VAL A 423 -7.04 -0.48 -13.42
N VAL A 424 -6.11 -0.07 -12.59
CA VAL A 424 -5.53 -0.90 -11.53
C VAL A 424 -6.58 -1.13 -10.45
N LEU A 425 -6.78 -2.38 -10.06
CA LEU A 425 -7.71 -2.78 -9.00
C LEU A 425 -6.99 -3.17 -7.72
N ASP A 426 -5.85 -3.85 -7.85
CA ASP A 426 -5.05 -4.29 -6.72
C ASP A 426 -3.55 -4.15 -7.03
N ALA A 427 -2.89 -3.28 -6.31
CA ALA A 427 -1.44 -3.05 -6.41
C ALA A 427 -0.61 -3.94 -5.47
N ALA A 428 -1.26 -4.71 -4.60
CA ALA A 428 -0.61 -5.62 -3.66
C ALA A 428 -1.19 -7.04 -3.75
N PRO A 429 -1.19 -7.68 -4.94
CA PRO A 429 -1.74 -9.01 -5.10
C PRO A 429 -0.93 -10.04 -4.31
N VAL A 430 -1.62 -10.98 -3.67
CA VAL A 430 -0.97 -12.04 -2.90
C VAL A 430 -0.01 -12.83 -3.78
N PRO A 431 1.26 -13.02 -3.37
CA PRO A 431 2.24 -13.77 -4.14
C PRO A 431 1.76 -15.22 -4.42
N ARG A 432 2.06 -15.74 -5.61
CA ARG A 432 1.74 -17.12 -6.04
C ARG A 432 0.26 -17.48 -6.12
N MET A 433 -0.66 -16.60 -5.72
CA MET A 433 -2.10 -16.80 -5.91
C MET A 433 -2.60 -15.94 -7.06
N ARG A 434 -3.45 -16.51 -7.92
CA ARG A 434 -4.29 -15.71 -8.80
C ARG A 434 -5.46 -15.20 -7.99
N ALA A 435 -5.77 -13.92 -8.09
CA ALA A 435 -6.94 -13.37 -7.44
C ALA A 435 -8.20 -14.07 -7.94
N GLU A 436 -9.12 -14.36 -7.04
CA GLU A 436 -10.44 -14.85 -7.44
C GLU A 436 -11.18 -13.77 -8.22
N ARG A 437 -11.90 -14.16 -9.23
CA ARG A 437 -12.67 -13.21 -10.07
C ARG A 437 -13.75 -12.48 -9.26
N SER A 438 -14.33 -13.14 -8.26
CA SER A 438 -15.24 -12.54 -7.28
C SER A 438 -14.60 -11.38 -6.54
N PHE A 439 -13.38 -11.56 -6.04
CA PHE A 439 -12.61 -10.52 -5.38
C PHE A 439 -12.36 -9.31 -6.30
N LEU A 440 -11.88 -9.56 -7.54
CA LEU A 440 -11.63 -8.46 -8.49
C LEU A 440 -12.92 -7.72 -8.88
N LYS A 441 -14.07 -8.41 -8.94
CA LYS A 441 -15.38 -7.76 -9.16
C LYS A 441 -15.74 -6.83 -8.00
N ILE A 442 -15.48 -7.25 -6.74
CA ILE A 442 -15.71 -6.39 -5.58
C ILE A 442 -14.79 -5.17 -5.64
N LEU A 443 -13.51 -5.34 -5.97
CA LEU A 443 -12.59 -4.20 -6.12
C LEU A 443 -13.03 -3.24 -7.24
N ALA A 444 -13.69 -3.74 -8.28
CA ALA A 444 -14.20 -2.96 -9.39
C ALA A 444 -15.57 -2.30 -9.12
N SER A 445 -16.23 -2.61 -8.00
CA SER A 445 -17.59 -2.11 -7.69
C SER A 445 -17.62 -0.63 -7.27
N GLY A 446 -16.51 -0.13 -6.72
CA GLY A 446 -16.45 1.21 -6.12
C GLY A 446 -17.01 1.31 -4.69
N ASP A 447 -17.58 0.22 -4.15
CA ASP A 447 -18.04 0.19 -2.75
C ASP A 447 -16.86 0.07 -1.79
N ALA A 448 -16.52 1.16 -1.13
CA ALA A 448 -15.38 1.26 -0.22
C ALA A 448 -15.46 0.27 0.95
N GLY A 449 -16.65 0.07 1.53
CA GLY A 449 -16.86 -0.86 2.64
C GLY A 449 -16.64 -2.31 2.20
N ALA A 450 -17.23 -2.70 1.06
CA ALA A 450 -17.07 -4.04 0.50
C ALA A 450 -15.61 -4.30 0.07
N ILE A 451 -14.92 -3.31 -0.51
CA ILE A 451 -13.51 -3.38 -0.88
C ILE A 451 -12.64 -3.66 0.35
N LEU A 452 -12.81 -2.91 1.42
CA LEU A 452 -12.04 -3.09 2.66
C LEU A 452 -12.30 -4.46 3.29
N GLN A 453 -13.57 -4.88 3.38
CA GLN A 453 -13.91 -6.21 3.91
C GLN A 453 -13.28 -7.33 3.08
N ALA A 454 -13.32 -7.23 1.74
CA ALA A 454 -12.71 -8.21 0.86
C ALA A 454 -11.18 -8.27 1.03
N ARG A 455 -10.50 -7.12 1.20
CA ARG A 455 -9.06 -7.05 1.48
C ARG A 455 -8.69 -7.67 2.81
N ILE A 456 -9.50 -7.46 3.86
CA ILE A 456 -9.31 -8.08 5.16
C ILE A 456 -9.58 -9.59 5.06
N ALA A 457 -10.67 -10.01 4.42
CA ALA A 457 -11.06 -11.41 4.29
C ALA A 457 -10.00 -12.26 3.58
N ARG A 458 -9.35 -11.72 2.53
CA ARG A 458 -8.32 -12.47 1.79
C ARG A 458 -7.07 -12.78 2.63
N ARG A 459 -6.83 -12.04 3.71
CA ARG A 459 -5.72 -12.29 4.65
C ARG A 459 -6.01 -13.40 5.64
N GLN A 460 -7.25 -13.90 5.64
CA GLN A 460 -7.67 -15.01 6.50
C GLN A 460 -7.21 -14.82 7.95
N HIS A 461 -6.45 -15.79 8.48
CA HIS A 461 -5.94 -15.79 9.86
C HIS A 461 -4.69 -14.92 10.07
N GLU A 462 -4.09 -14.38 9.02
CA GLU A 462 -2.96 -13.43 9.17
C GLU A 462 -3.41 -12.08 9.72
N GLY A 463 -4.69 -11.70 9.47
CA GLY A 463 -5.17 -10.36 9.75
C GLY A 463 -4.50 -9.29 8.89
N VAL A 464 -4.84 -8.03 9.12
CA VAL A 464 -4.21 -6.91 8.42
C VAL A 464 -4.17 -5.68 9.33
N LEU A 465 -3.05 -4.96 9.31
CA LEU A 465 -2.91 -3.68 10.00
C LEU A 465 -3.57 -2.56 9.17
N ILE A 466 -4.09 -1.54 9.85
CA ILE A 466 -4.67 -0.36 9.17
C ILE A 466 -3.62 0.31 8.27
N SER A 467 -2.37 0.43 8.71
CA SER A 467 -1.26 0.96 7.90
C SER A 467 -1.06 0.19 6.60
N ARG A 468 -1.24 -1.13 6.62
CA ARG A 468 -1.17 -1.95 5.40
C ARG A 468 -2.33 -1.66 4.45
N LEU A 469 -3.55 -1.46 4.96
CA LEU A 469 -4.68 -1.04 4.13
C LEU A 469 -4.48 0.34 3.54
N VAL A 470 -3.86 1.28 4.27
CA VAL A 470 -3.44 2.58 3.74
C VAL A 470 -2.53 2.40 2.52
N ALA A 471 -1.48 1.59 2.64
CA ALA A 471 -0.54 1.31 1.55
C ALA A 471 -1.21 0.61 0.36
N GLU A 472 -2.15 -0.31 0.60
CA GLU A 472 -2.85 -1.08 -0.45
C GLU A 472 -3.94 -0.28 -1.17
N THR A 473 -4.56 0.70 -0.52
CA THR A 473 -5.71 1.43 -1.09
C THR A 473 -5.37 2.86 -1.52
N GLY A 474 -4.35 3.45 -0.93
CA GLY A 474 -4.06 4.87 -1.07
C GLY A 474 -4.98 5.78 -0.24
N TRP A 475 -5.87 5.20 0.58
CA TRP A 475 -6.80 5.96 1.41
C TRP A 475 -6.17 6.36 2.73
N THR A 476 -6.59 7.50 3.28
CA THR A 476 -6.16 7.91 4.61
C THR A 476 -6.71 6.98 5.68
N LYS A 477 -6.04 6.92 6.83
CA LYS A 477 -6.52 6.15 7.99
C LYS A 477 -7.96 6.51 8.36
N ASN A 478 -8.30 7.80 8.37
CA ASN A 478 -9.65 8.27 8.68
C ASN A 478 -10.68 7.75 7.68
N THR A 479 -10.39 7.79 6.38
CA THR A 479 -11.26 7.24 5.33
C THR A 479 -11.50 5.74 5.53
N ILE A 480 -10.44 4.99 5.85
CA ILE A 480 -10.55 3.55 6.13
C ILE A 480 -11.43 3.29 7.35
N GLU A 481 -11.20 4.00 8.46
CA GLU A 481 -11.97 3.83 9.70
C GLU A 481 -13.46 4.18 9.51
N MET A 482 -13.76 5.24 8.80
CA MET A 482 -15.15 5.61 8.47
C MET A 482 -15.86 4.50 7.69
N ASN A 483 -15.23 3.98 6.63
CA ASN A 483 -15.83 2.96 5.77
C ASN A 483 -15.87 1.57 6.41
N LEU A 484 -15.03 1.28 7.43
CA LEU A 484 -15.07 0.03 8.20
C LEU A 484 -16.07 0.05 9.36
N THR A 485 -16.50 1.23 9.80
CA THR A 485 -17.42 1.38 10.96
C THR A 485 -18.65 0.47 10.87
N PRO A 486 -19.36 0.34 9.72
CA PRO A 486 -20.51 -0.58 9.63
C PRO A 486 -20.10 -2.05 9.81
N ALA A 487 -18.99 -2.48 9.24
CA ALA A 487 -18.51 -3.85 9.31
C ALA A 487 -18.03 -4.23 10.72
N VAL A 488 -17.43 -3.28 11.43
CA VAL A 488 -17.02 -3.47 12.84
C VAL A 488 -18.26 -3.52 13.76
N LYS A 489 -19.25 -2.63 13.54
CA LYS A 489 -20.49 -2.63 14.31
C LYS A 489 -21.34 -3.89 14.12
N SER A 490 -21.38 -4.43 12.90
CA SER A 490 -22.08 -5.69 12.60
C SER A 490 -21.33 -6.94 13.06
N GLY A 491 -20.08 -6.80 13.50
CA GLY A 491 -19.23 -7.92 13.87
C GLY A 491 -18.65 -8.69 12.67
N ALA A 492 -18.79 -8.22 11.43
CA ALA A 492 -18.20 -8.85 10.26
C ALA A 492 -16.67 -8.73 10.25
N VAL A 493 -16.14 -7.66 10.82
CA VAL A 493 -14.73 -7.42 11.03
C VAL A 493 -14.49 -7.14 12.52
N LEU A 494 -13.53 -7.84 13.10
CA LEU A 494 -13.05 -7.55 14.45
C LEU A 494 -11.86 -6.59 14.39
N ARG A 495 -11.87 -5.60 15.27
CA ARG A 495 -10.74 -4.69 15.48
C ARG A 495 -10.08 -4.94 16.84
N SER A 496 -8.75 -5.10 16.84
CA SER A 496 -7.92 -5.15 18.05
C SER A 496 -6.77 -4.16 17.90
N GLY A 497 -6.95 -2.93 18.41
CA GLY A 497 -6.03 -1.83 18.16
C GLY A 497 -5.96 -1.46 16.68
N GLU A 498 -4.80 -1.62 16.08
CA GLU A 498 -4.56 -1.40 14.63
C GLU A 498 -4.79 -2.66 13.78
N LEU A 499 -4.96 -3.83 14.41
CA LEU A 499 -5.18 -5.09 13.72
C LEU A 499 -6.67 -5.32 13.43
N LEU A 500 -6.94 -5.74 12.19
CA LEU A 500 -8.26 -6.08 11.67
C LEU A 500 -8.31 -7.55 11.28
N LEU A 501 -9.36 -8.24 11.68
CA LEU A 501 -9.57 -9.66 11.41
C LEU A 501 -10.97 -9.89 10.85
N HIS A 502 -11.07 -10.72 9.81
CA HIS A 502 -12.36 -11.17 9.28
C HIS A 502 -13.00 -12.19 10.22
N SER A 503 -14.24 -11.96 10.66
CA SER A 503 -14.87 -12.78 11.71
C SER A 503 -14.94 -14.27 11.40
N PRO A 504 -15.30 -14.75 10.21
CA PRO A 504 -15.23 -16.17 9.86
C PRO A 504 -13.83 -16.78 10.01
N ALA A 505 -12.79 -16.05 9.60
CA ALA A 505 -11.41 -16.52 9.73
C ALA A 505 -10.94 -16.53 11.20
N LEU A 506 -11.39 -15.57 11.99
CA LEU A 506 -11.18 -15.54 13.43
C LEU A 506 -11.79 -16.73 14.13
N GLU A 507 -13.06 -17.06 13.84
CA GLU A 507 -13.74 -18.22 14.45
C GLU A 507 -13.08 -19.55 14.02
N ALA A 508 -12.65 -19.65 12.76
CA ALA A 508 -11.88 -20.80 12.31
C ALA A 508 -10.55 -20.95 13.06
N LEU A 509 -9.84 -19.83 13.30
CA LEU A 509 -8.59 -19.83 14.06
C LEU A 509 -8.82 -20.18 15.55
N LYS A 510 -9.87 -19.65 16.18
CA LYS A 510 -10.27 -20.01 17.54
C LYS A 510 -10.51 -21.52 17.66
N LEU A 511 -11.28 -22.10 16.76
CA LEU A 511 -11.53 -23.54 16.72
C LEU A 511 -10.23 -24.34 16.52
N ARG A 512 -9.35 -23.90 15.65
CA ARG A 512 -8.07 -24.53 15.38
C ARG A 512 -7.14 -24.51 16.60
N ILE A 513 -7.06 -23.37 17.32
CA ILE A 513 -6.28 -23.28 18.56
C ILE A 513 -6.82 -24.26 19.61
N VAL A 514 -8.15 -24.29 19.84
CA VAL A 514 -8.77 -25.17 20.82
C VAL A 514 -8.58 -26.64 20.44
N SER A 515 -8.81 -27.01 19.16
CA SER A 515 -8.64 -28.40 18.70
C SER A 515 -7.18 -28.88 18.79
N THR A 516 -6.23 -28.02 18.37
CA THR A 516 -4.78 -28.34 18.45
C THR A 516 -4.35 -28.56 19.91
N THR A 517 -4.83 -27.69 20.82
CA THR A 517 -4.58 -27.83 22.26
C THR A 517 -5.19 -29.13 22.81
N ALA A 518 -6.43 -29.47 22.39
CA ALA A 518 -7.09 -30.72 22.79
C ALA A 518 -6.34 -31.96 22.31
N ASP A 519 -5.87 -31.95 21.06
CA ASP A 519 -5.12 -33.06 20.47
C ASP A 519 -3.73 -33.21 21.12
N PHE A 520 -3.10 -32.09 21.50
CA PHE A 520 -1.88 -32.11 22.30
C PHE A 520 -2.09 -32.80 23.64
N HIS A 521 -3.17 -32.45 24.36
CA HIS A 521 -3.50 -33.08 25.65
C HIS A 521 -3.81 -34.56 25.52
N LYS A 522 -4.54 -34.99 24.47
CA LYS A 522 -4.76 -36.44 24.20
C LYS A 522 -3.46 -37.19 24.01
N LYS A 523 -2.49 -36.62 23.29
CA LYS A 523 -1.19 -37.23 23.04
C LYS A 523 -0.25 -37.13 24.25
N ASN A 524 -0.43 -36.13 25.12
CA ASN A 524 0.46 -35.78 26.21
C ASN A 524 -0.28 -35.57 27.52
N ALA A 525 -1.05 -36.55 27.97
CA ALA A 525 -1.93 -36.46 29.15
C ALA A 525 -1.20 -36.02 30.44
N LEU A 526 0.09 -36.26 30.56
CA LEU A 526 0.93 -35.93 31.72
C LEU A 526 1.61 -34.56 31.63
N VAL A 527 1.39 -33.81 30.53
CA VAL A 527 1.98 -32.49 30.31
C VAL A 527 0.92 -31.41 30.56
N SER A 528 1.27 -30.39 31.34
CA SER A 528 0.33 -29.38 31.80
C SER A 528 -0.15 -28.41 30.72
N GLY A 529 0.46 -28.39 29.56
CA GLY A 529 0.09 -27.51 28.44
C GLY A 529 1.12 -27.55 27.31
N ILE A 530 0.74 -27.01 26.16
CA ILE A 530 1.60 -26.77 24.99
C ILE A 530 2.26 -25.40 25.11
N SER A 531 3.50 -25.22 24.64
CA SER A 531 4.10 -23.89 24.63
C SER A 531 3.38 -22.97 23.64
N LYS A 532 3.28 -21.68 23.96
CA LYS A 532 2.68 -20.65 23.07
C LYS A 532 3.33 -20.66 21.69
N GLU A 533 4.65 -20.74 21.64
CA GLU A 533 5.43 -20.74 20.40
C GLU A 533 5.12 -21.97 19.52
N GLU A 534 5.08 -23.16 20.14
CA GLU A 534 4.72 -24.39 19.44
C GLU A 534 3.29 -24.36 18.92
N LEU A 535 2.34 -23.91 19.76
CA LEU A 535 0.94 -23.79 19.38
C LEU A 535 0.77 -22.79 18.24
N ARG A 536 1.42 -21.63 18.33
CA ARG A 536 1.41 -20.59 17.30
C ARG A 536 1.92 -21.15 15.96
N ALA A 537 3.04 -21.86 15.97
CA ALA A 537 3.61 -22.48 14.77
C ALA A 537 2.68 -23.53 14.15
N GLN A 538 2.02 -24.38 14.99
CA GLN A 538 1.10 -25.40 14.50
C GLN A 538 -0.20 -24.81 13.90
N VAL A 539 -0.65 -23.64 14.38
CA VAL A 539 -1.83 -22.96 13.82
C VAL A 539 -1.48 -21.93 12.75
N ASP A 540 -0.19 -21.76 12.43
CA ASP A 540 0.31 -20.88 11.38
C ASP A 540 -0.23 -19.43 11.52
N ALA A 541 -0.08 -18.85 12.71
CA ALA A 541 -0.55 -17.50 13.01
C ALA A 541 0.62 -16.54 13.27
N SER A 542 0.47 -15.26 12.92
CA SER A 542 1.42 -14.23 13.33
C SER A 542 1.39 -14.02 14.84
N PRO A 543 2.48 -13.51 15.46
CA PRO A 543 2.52 -13.28 16.90
C PRO A 543 1.37 -12.38 17.38
N GLU A 544 1.08 -11.30 16.67
CA GLU A 544 0.06 -10.31 17.04
C GLU A 544 -1.34 -10.91 16.97
N VAL A 545 -1.63 -11.69 15.94
CA VAL A 545 -2.92 -12.36 15.77
C VAL A 545 -3.09 -13.45 16.83
N PHE A 546 -2.05 -14.27 17.05
CA PHE A 546 -2.09 -15.33 18.05
C PHE A 546 -2.38 -14.78 19.44
N GLU A 547 -1.66 -13.75 19.90
CA GLU A 547 -1.88 -13.15 21.22
C GLU A 547 -3.29 -12.53 21.34
N ALA A 548 -3.76 -11.84 20.30
CA ALA A 548 -5.12 -11.28 20.29
C ALA A 548 -6.17 -12.36 20.43
N VAL A 549 -6.05 -13.46 19.65
CA VAL A 549 -7.04 -14.56 19.65
C VAL A 549 -6.94 -15.42 20.93
N ALA A 550 -5.73 -15.71 21.41
CA ALA A 550 -5.51 -16.41 22.66
C ALA A 550 -6.10 -15.63 23.83
N GLY A 551 -5.90 -14.30 23.87
CA GLY A 551 -6.52 -13.42 24.87
C GLY A 551 -8.06 -13.46 24.86
N MET A 552 -8.68 -13.59 23.67
CA MET A 552 -10.13 -13.79 23.54
C MET A 552 -10.56 -15.17 24.11
N LEU A 553 -9.86 -16.23 23.72
CA LEU A 553 -10.16 -17.59 24.19
C LEU A 553 -9.98 -17.75 25.71
N VAL A 554 -9.04 -17.00 26.32
CA VAL A 554 -8.89 -16.94 27.78
C VAL A 554 -10.10 -16.25 28.42
N ARG A 555 -10.57 -15.11 27.88
CA ARG A 555 -11.76 -14.41 28.32
C ARG A 555 -13.02 -15.28 28.18
N ASP A 556 -13.10 -16.02 27.06
CA ASP A 556 -14.20 -16.96 26.78
C ASP A 556 -14.10 -18.26 27.62
N LYS A 557 -13.11 -18.39 28.51
CA LYS A 557 -12.84 -19.56 29.33
C LYS A 557 -12.73 -20.87 28.54
N LYS A 558 -12.15 -20.78 27.30
CA LYS A 558 -11.90 -21.97 26.48
C LYS A 558 -10.48 -22.52 26.68
N ILE A 559 -9.53 -21.63 26.95
CA ILE A 559 -8.15 -21.99 27.28
C ILE A 559 -7.69 -21.20 28.51
N GLU A 560 -6.61 -21.67 29.13
CA GLU A 560 -5.90 -21.00 30.20
C GLU A 560 -4.43 -20.87 29.84
N THR A 561 -3.80 -19.77 30.25
CA THR A 561 -2.36 -19.56 30.09
C THR A 561 -1.66 -19.58 31.44
N ALA A 562 -0.58 -20.34 31.54
CA ALA A 562 0.27 -20.43 32.74
C ALA A 562 1.72 -20.13 32.30
N GLY A 563 2.14 -18.86 32.37
CA GLY A 563 3.38 -18.39 31.78
C GLY A 563 3.40 -18.62 30.27
N GLU A 564 4.37 -19.35 29.78
CA GLU A 564 4.51 -19.68 28.34
C GLU A 564 3.69 -20.90 27.90
N LEU A 565 2.91 -21.50 28.78
CA LEU A 565 2.10 -22.68 28.46
C LEU A 565 0.63 -22.32 28.26
N VAL A 566 0.01 -22.97 27.29
CA VAL A 566 -1.43 -22.90 26.97
C VAL A 566 -2.06 -24.26 27.24
N ARG A 567 -3.21 -24.28 27.91
CA ARG A 567 -4.00 -25.48 28.15
C ARG A 567 -5.49 -25.24 27.96
N LEU A 568 -6.26 -26.27 27.74
CA LEU A 568 -7.71 -26.16 27.78
C LEU A 568 -8.20 -25.74 29.21
N ALA A 569 -9.24 -24.92 29.28
CA ALA A 569 -9.79 -24.50 30.54
C ALA A 569 -10.25 -25.72 31.34
N GLY A 570 -9.88 -25.75 32.64
CA GLY A 570 -10.18 -26.87 33.54
C GLY A 570 -9.38 -28.16 33.27
N HIS A 571 -8.38 -28.11 32.35
CA HIS A 571 -7.54 -29.28 32.14
C HIS A 571 -6.53 -29.44 33.28
N GLY A 572 -6.76 -30.46 34.14
CA GLY A 572 -5.78 -30.95 35.07
C GLY A 572 -4.94 -32.10 34.47
N VAL A 573 -3.77 -32.33 35.00
CA VAL A 573 -3.00 -33.54 34.65
C VAL A 573 -3.80 -34.76 35.10
N VAL A 574 -4.46 -35.44 34.18
CA VAL A 574 -5.22 -36.68 34.46
C VAL A 574 -4.29 -37.83 34.35
N MET A 575 -4.02 -38.46 35.48
CA MET A 575 -3.24 -39.72 35.56
C MET A 575 -4.22 -40.90 35.51
N LYS A 576 -3.90 -41.86 34.63
CA LYS A 576 -4.57 -43.15 34.67
C LYS A 576 -4.15 -43.87 35.95
N ASP A 577 -4.97 -44.82 36.43
CA ASP A 577 -4.71 -45.54 37.67
C ASP A 577 -3.32 -46.20 37.69
N GLU A 578 -2.88 -46.75 36.54
CA GLU A 578 -1.53 -47.32 36.36
C GLU A 578 -0.40 -46.28 36.49
N GLU A 579 -0.63 -45.06 36.01
CA GLU A 579 0.32 -43.94 36.07
C GLU A 579 0.37 -43.34 37.48
N ALA A 580 -0.79 -43.26 38.16
CA ALA A 580 -0.88 -42.83 39.56
C ALA A 580 -0.17 -43.82 40.50
N GLU A 581 -0.37 -45.11 40.25
CA GLU A 581 0.31 -46.16 41.01
C GLU A 581 1.84 -46.15 40.73
N SER A 582 2.26 -46.01 39.45
CA SER A 582 3.65 -45.87 39.11
C SER A 582 4.31 -44.61 39.70
N LYS A 583 3.58 -43.48 39.79
CA LYS A 583 4.04 -42.25 40.46
C LYS A 583 4.35 -42.55 41.92
N LYS A 584 3.39 -43.20 42.62
CA LYS A 584 3.56 -43.59 44.06
C LYS A 584 4.73 -44.52 44.24
N GLN A 585 4.89 -45.51 43.36
CA GLN A 585 6.01 -46.47 43.42
C GLN A 585 7.37 -45.78 43.21
N ILE A 586 7.49 -44.87 42.26
CA ILE A 586 8.73 -44.11 42.05
C ILE A 586 9.03 -43.25 43.28
N GLU A 587 8.04 -42.48 43.75
CA GLU A 587 8.18 -41.62 44.94
C GLU A 587 8.57 -42.39 46.20
N ALA A 588 7.90 -43.50 46.45
CA ALA A 588 8.19 -44.37 47.58
C ALA A 588 9.59 -45.00 47.50
N ALA A 589 10.01 -45.46 46.30
CA ALA A 589 11.35 -46.04 46.10
C ALA A 589 12.45 -45.05 46.46
N PHE A 590 12.34 -43.79 46.01
CA PHE A 590 13.34 -42.76 46.31
C PHE A 590 13.21 -42.20 47.75
N ALA A 591 12.00 -42.16 48.34
CA ALA A 591 11.81 -41.77 49.73
C ALA A 591 12.40 -42.79 50.71
N MET A 592 12.16 -44.08 50.44
CA MET A 592 12.69 -45.17 51.27
C MET A 592 14.23 -45.33 51.15
N ALA A 593 14.78 -45.03 49.96
CA ALA A 593 16.23 -45.13 49.72
C ALA A 593 17.04 -44.04 50.45
N GLY A 594 16.42 -42.98 50.91
CA GLY A 594 17.08 -41.88 51.62
C GLY A 594 18.23 -41.28 50.82
N LEU A 595 19.45 -41.30 51.39
CA LEU A 595 20.66 -40.78 50.73
C LEU A 595 21.42 -41.85 49.90
N LYS A 596 20.95 -43.08 49.84
CA LYS A 596 21.56 -44.17 49.05
C LYS A 596 20.61 -44.55 47.92
N VAL A 597 20.39 -43.62 47.00
CA VAL A 597 19.38 -43.78 45.95
C VAL A 597 19.74 -44.84 44.92
N PRO A 598 18.77 -45.63 44.42
CA PRO A 598 18.97 -46.57 43.30
C PRO A 598 19.18 -45.79 41.99
N ALA A 599 19.72 -46.47 40.97
CA ALA A 599 19.76 -45.89 39.66
C ALA A 599 18.35 -45.67 39.12
N LEU A 600 18.07 -44.50 38.55
CA LEU A 600 16.76 -44.15 38.03
C LEU A 600 16.25 -45.19 37.02
N GLN A 601 17.14 -45.72 36.17
CA GLN A 601 16.79 -46.71 35.16
C GLN A 601 16.29 -48.04 35.77
N ASP A 602 16.85 -48.47 36.92
CA ASP A 602 16.44 -49.68 37.58
C ASP A 602 15.04 -49.57 38.21
N VAL A 603 14.73 -48.39 38.76
CA VAL A 603 13.40 -48.11 39.28
C VAL A 603 12.35 -48.07 38.17
N LEU A 604 12.71 -47.47 37.00
CA LEU A 604 11.80 -47.37 35.86
C LEU A 604 11.57 -48.75 35.20
N ALA A 605 12.52 -49.64 35.21
CA ALA A 605 12.41 -50.99 34.64
C ALA A 605 11.41 -51.88 35.39
N GLY A 606 11.18 -51.62 36.68
CA GLY A 606 10.21 -52.35 37.54
C GLY A 606 8.75 -51.88 37.44
N LEU A 607 8.44 -50.86 36.64
CA LEU A 607 7.11 -50.30 36.55
C LEU A 607 6.23 -51.01 35.51
N LYS A 608 4.88 -50.96 35.74
CA LYS A 608 3.89 -51.52 34.81
C LYS A 608 3.63 -50.66 33.58
N VAL A 609 4.20 -49.46 33.50
CA VAL A 609 4.07 -48.52 32.38
C VAL A 609 5.26 -48.57 31.46
N ASP A 610 5.08 -48.22 30.18
CA ASP A 610 6.21 -48.18 29.22
C ASP A 610 7.24 -47.11 29.60
N LYS A 611 8.47 -47.30 29.10
CA LYS A 611 9.63 -46.46 29.44
C LYS A 611 9.42 -44.98 29.18
N VAL A 612 8.67 -44.63 28.11
CA VAL A 612 8.39 -43.22 27.74
C VAL A 612 7.44 -42.58 28.74
N ARG A 613 6.38 -43.29 29.14
CA ARG A 613 5.44 -42.82 30.17
C ARG A 613 6.12 -42.75 31.54
N ALA A 614 6.90 -43.74 31.92
CA ALA A 614 7.66 -43.71 33.15
C ALA A 614 8.58 -42.48 33.24
N GLN A 615 9.27 -42.14 32.15
CA GLN A 615 10.14 -40.98 32.09
C GLN A 615 9.37 -39.63 32.19
N LYS A 616 8.14 -39.58 31.65
CA LYS A 616 7.24 -38.41 31.82
C LYS A 616 6.76 -38.26 33.28
N ILE A 617 6.53 -39.38 33.98
CA ILE A 617 6.17 -39.36 35.42
C ILE A 617 7.36 -38.84 36.25
N VAL A 618 8.59 -39.25 35.96
CA VAL A 618 9.77 -38.67 36.61
C VAL A 618 9.90 -37.19 36.37
N THR A 619 9.68 -36.75 35.14
CA THR A 619 9.69 -35.30 34.78
C THR A 619 8.66 -34.53 35.59
N LEU A 620 7.46 -35.12 35.78
CA LEU A 620 6.42 -34.54 36.62
C LEU A 620 6.87 -34.43 38.07
N LEU A 621 7.43 -35.52 38.66
CA LEU A 621 7.94 -35.54 40.05
C LEU A 621 9.08 -34.53 40.27
N LEU A 622 9.95 -34.34 39.28
CA LEU A 622 10.99 -33.31 39.31
C LEU A 622 10.42 -31.91 39.26
N ARG A 623 9.41 -31.67 38.42
CA ARG A 623 8.71 -30.40 38.32
C ARG A 623 7.92 -30.07 39.63
N ASP A 624 7.26 -31.05 40.19
CA ASP A 624 6.50 -30.91 41.42
C ASP A 624 7.45 -30.85 42.65
N LYS A 625 8.75 -30.89 42.43
CA LYS A 625 9.81 -30.87 43.46
C LYS A 625 9.67 -32.00 44.50
N ALA A 626 8.97 -33.07 44.19
CA ALA A 626 8.95 -34.28 45.00
C ALA A 626 10.30 -35.04 44.89
N LEU A 627 10.84 -35.05 43.68
CA LEU A 627 12.21 -35.48 43.38
C LEU A 627 13.09 -34.27 43.02
N ILE A 628 14.36 -34.31 43.36
CA ILE A 628 15.32 -33.25 43.11
C ILE A 628 16.54 -33.87 42.39
N LYS A 629 16.87 -33.37 41.20
CA LYS A 629 18.06 -33.80 40.46
C LYS A 629 19.31 -33.11 41.06
N VAL A 630 20.18 -33.88 41.66
CA VAL A 630 21.43 -33.41 42.27
C VAL A 630 22.57 -33.44 41.26
N SER A 631 22.67 -34.49 40.44
CA SER A 631 23.59 -34.60 39.30
C SER A 631 22.90 -35.30 38.13
N ASP A 632 23.55 -35.48 36.99
CA ASP A 632 22.97 -36.13 35.82
C ASP A 632 22.52 -37.58 36.10
N GLU A 633 23.17 -38.28 37.00
CA GLU A 633 22.88 -39.68 37.37
C GLU A 633 22.11 -39.83 38.67
N LEU A 634 22.03 -38.78 39.50
CA LEU A 634 21.52 -38.90 40.87
C LEU A 634 20.31 -38.00 41.09
N VAL A 635 19.19 -38.64 41.44
CA VAL A 635 17.94 -38.00 41.80
C VAL A 635 17.60 -38.42 43.25
N PHE A 636 17.19 -37.47 44.07
CA PHE A 636 16.84 -37.71 45.47
C PHE A 636 15.41 -37.28 45.76
N HIS A 637 14.77 -37.96 46.72
CA HIS A 637 13.49 -37.49 47.25
C HIS A 637 13.73 -36.26 48.12
N ARG A 638 12.77 -35.30 48.04
CA ARG A 638 12.83 -34.03 48.79
C ARG A 638 13.07 -34.24 50.26
N SER A 639 12.35 -35.20 50.91
CA SER A 639 12.48 -35.47 52.33
C SER A 639 13.90 -35.88 52.74
N ALA A 640 14.62 -36.65 51.91
CA ALA A 640 16.00 -37.05 52.16
C ALA A 640 16.95 -35.86 52.16
N LEU A 641 16.80 -34.92 51.26
CA LEU A 641 17.59 -33.69 51.23
C LEU A 641 17.24 -32.71 52.34
N GLU A 642 16.00 -32.65 52.75
CA GLU A 642 15.57 -31.87 53.90
C GLU A 642 16.15 -32.47 55.22
N GLU A 643 16.15 -33.80 55.36
CA GLU A 643 16.80 -34.45 56.48
C GLU A 643 18.32 -34.22 56.48
N LEU A 644 18.99 -34.29 55.29
CA LEU A 644 20.37 -33.96 55.15
C LEU A 644 20.68 -32.50 55.60
N ARG A 645 19.84 -31.54 55.25
CA ARG A 645 19.96 -30.17 55.73
C ARG A 645 19.84 -30.07 57.26
N ARG A 646 18.90 -30.78 57.83
CA ARG A 646 18.75 -30.83 59.30
C ARG A 646 19.98 -31.42 60.00
N GLN A 647 20.56 -32.51 59.44
CA GLN A 647 21.79 -33.12 59.92
C GLN A 647 23.00 -32.16 59.82
N MET A 648 23.09 -31.41 58.73
CA MET A 648 24.13 -30.39 58.57
C MET A 648 24.00 -29.24 59.58
N ALA A 649 22.76 -28.75 59.78
CA ALA A 649 22.48 -27.74 60.78
C ALA A 649 22.81 -28.23 62.23
N ALA A 650 22.45 -29.48 62.56
CA ALA A 650 22.79 -30.06 63.86
C ALA A 650 24.29 -30.29 64.02
N TYR A 651 25.00 -30.65 62.96
CA TYR A 651 26.47 -30.78 62.99
C TYR A 651 27.19 -29.45 63.14
N LYS A 652 26.64 -28.37 62.59
CA LYS A 652 27.19 -26.99 62.71
C LYS A 652 27.43 -26.58 64.16
N VAL A 653 26.56 -27.04 65.09
CA VAL A 653 26.70 -26.79 66.52
C VAL A 653 27.99 -27.42 67.09
N LYS A 654 28.45 -28.55 66.50
CA LYS A 654 29.67 -29.25 66.92
C LYS A 654 30.92 -28.76 66.21
N SER A 655 30.81 -28.40 64.93
CA SER A 655 31.92 -27.92 64.11
C SER A 655 31.39 -27.09 62.95
N ALA A 656 31.95 -25.86 62.76
CA ALA A 656 31.62 -25.00 61.63
C ALA A 656 32.15 -25.52 60.25
N LYS A 657 33.04 -26.53 60.27
CA LYS A 657 33.67 -27.10 59.07
C LYS A 657 33.48 -28.60 59.00
N ILE A 658 33.29 -29.08 57.79
CA ILE A 658 33.15 -30.51 57.49
C ILE A 658 33.97 -30.88 56.24
N ASP A 659 34.74 -31.95 56.31
CA ASP A 659 35.40 -32.54 55.19
C ASP A 659 34.62 -33.72 54.64
N VAL A 660 35.05 -34.28 53.47
CA VAL A 660 34.39 -35.41 52.80
C VAL A 660 34.37 -36.66 53.65
N ALA A 661 35.43 -36.91 54.48
CA ALA A 661 35.54 -38.09 55.32
C ALA A 661 34.47 -38.02 56.45
N LYS A 662 34.37 -36.87 57.13
CA LYS A 662 33.42 -36.63 58.19
C LYS A 662 31.98 -36.58 57.69
N PHE A 663 31.74 -36.03 56.49
CA PHE A 663 30.47 -36.07 55.85
C PHE A 663 29.96 -37.49 55.58
N LYS A 664 30.91 -38.39 55.11
CA LYS A 664 30.59 -39.82 54.92
C LYS A 664 30.26 -40.51 56.24
N GLU A 665 30.99 -40.22 57.29
CA GLU A 665 30.72 -40.76 58.64
C GLU A 665 29.36 -40.30 59.15
N LEU A 666 29.04 -39.02 59.01
CA LEU A 666 27.76 -38.43 59.45
C LEU A 666 26.54 -38.98 58.71
N THR A 667 26.66 -39.10 57.40
CA THR A 667 25.52 -39.47 56.52
C THR A 667 25.47 -40.96 56.15
N GLY A 668 26.53 -41.69 56.42
CA GLY A 668 26.64 -43.14 56.11
C GLY A 668 26.69 -43.43 54.60
N VAL A 669 27.01 -42.44 53.73
CA VAL A 669 27.05 -42.59 52.28
C VAL A 669 28.46 -42.87 51.78
N THR A 670 28.56 -43.52 50.62
CA THR A 670 29.85 -43.72 49.92
C THR A 670 30.31 -42.45 49.19
N ARG A 671 31.58 -42.40 48.77
CA ARG A 671 32.14 -41.25 48.07
C ARG A 671 31.33 -40.87 46.79
N LYS A 672 30.73 -41.88 46.12
CA LYS A 672 29.88 -41.70 44.93
C LYS A 672 28.71 -40.72 45.17
N TYR A 673 28.12 -40.79 46.38
CA TYR A 673 27.00 -39.91 46.74
C TYR A 673 27.47 -38.62 47.49
N ALA A 674 28.55 -38.76 48.29
CA ALA A 674 29.02 -37.68 49.15
C ALA A 674 29.46 -36.44 48.37
N ILE A 675 30.19 -36.60 47.26
CA ILE A 675 30.66 -35.46 46.46
C ILE A 675 29.49 -34.69 45.80
N PRO A 676 28.59 -35.35 45.06
CA PRO A 676 27.43 -34.65 44.48
C PRO A 676 26.52 -34.01 45.53
N LEU A 677 26.30 -34.63 46.68
CA LEU A 677 25.47 -34.05 47.74
C LEU A 677 26.15 -32.82 48.36
N LEU A 678 27.45 -32.83 48.56
CA LEU A 678 28.18 -31.64 49.02
C LEU A 678 28.17 -30.52 48.00
N GLU A 679 28.27 -30.80 46.70
CA GLU A 679 28.14 -29.80 45.64
C GLU A 679 26.71 -29.27 45.55
N TYR A 680 25.70 -30.10 45.78
CA TYR A 680 24.31 -29.65 45.90
C TYR A 680 24.12 -28.69 47.09
N LEU A 681 24.68 -29.04 48.27
CA LEU A 681 24.59 -28.17 49.45
C LEU A 681 25.32 -26.83 49.23
N ASP A 682 26.46 -26.83 48.52
CA ASP A 682 27.15 -25.60 48.11
C ASP A 682 26.30 -24.74 47.19
N ARG A 683 25.62 -25.34 46.20
CA ARG A 683 24.70 -24.68 45.25
C ARG A 683 23.48 -24.09 45.97
N GLU A 684 22.98 -24.82 46.98
CA GLU A 684 21.84 -24.39 47.79
C GLU A 684 22.25 -23.42 48.95
N ARG A 685 23.52 -23.04 49.02
CA ARG A 685 24.08 -22.13 50.04
C ARG A 685 23.89 -22.63 51.47
N VAL A 686 23.86 -23.95 51.65
CA VAL A 686 23.93 -24.58 52.96
C VAL A 686 25.37 -24.75 53.42
N THR A 687 26.29 -24.95 52.47
CA THR A 687 27.70 -25.03 52.71
C THR A 687 28.45 -24.13 51.72
N ARG A 688 29.70 -23.81 52.02
CA ARG A 688 30.64 -23.11 51.13
C ARG A 688 31.99 -23.82 51.14
N ARG A 689 32.53 -24.12 49.97
CA ARG A 689 33.83 -24.79 49.85
C ARG A 689 34.97 -23.83 50.28
N VAL A 690 35.83 -24.31 51.16
CA VAL A 690 37.02 -23.62 51.67
C VAL A 690 38.17 -24.60 51.67
N GLY A 691 38.99 -24.63 50.61
CA GLY A 691 40.06 -25.61 50.42
C GLY A 691 39.51 -27.03 50.28
N ASP A 692 40.02 -27.99 51.08
CA ASP A 692 39.58 -29.38 51.08
C ASP A 692 38.37 -29.66 51.97
N ALA A 693 37.92 -28.66 52.75
CA ALA A 693 36.76 -28.72 53.61
C ALA A 693 35.63 -27.78 53.12
N ARG A 694 34.47 -27.86 53.77
CA ARG A 694 33.32 -26.94 53.55
C ARG A 694 32.94 -26.31 54.88
N GLU A 695 32.69 -25.04 54.81
CA GLU A 695 32.13 -24.24 55.91
C GLU A 695 30.60 -24.38 55.86
N ILE A 696 29.93 -24.67 56.95
CA ILE A 696 28.47 -24.79 57.07
C ILE A 696 27.92 -23.38 57.34
N LEU A 697 27.11 -22.87 56.42
CA LEU A 697 26.55 -21.51 56.45
C LEU A 697 25.39 -21.34 57.37
#